data_3d815fb1988a29af477a375efb02e7fb
#
_entry.id   3d815fb1988a29af477a375efb02e7fb
#
_cell.length_a   1.000
_cell.length_b   1.000
_cell.length_c   1.000
_cell.angle_alpha   90.00
_cell.angle_beta   90.00
_cell.angle_gamma   90.00
#
_symmetry.space_group_name_H-M   'P 1'
#
loop_
_entity.id
_entity.type
_entity.pdbx_description
1 polymer ?
#
loop_
_entity_poly.entity_id
_entity_poly.type
_entity_poly.pdbx_seq_one_letter_code
_entity_poly.pdbx_strand_id
1 'polypeptide(L)'
;MFKVSEYFRQTMERRYVIILLLALVAFTGKAATPVSSYLVRGIVKDSISDEAVPYARITSSSKKGSTVAGSDGVFEITVRDTTSWLNVTAQAYEAKTIKISRGQVNMYAVYLSPQVQELQAVVVKKQRYSKRNNPAVDMMQRLRRQSQNRDPRRNDYYNYRQYQRISIALNNFTKDPSTSKLLKRFPVLWTCMDTSDISGRPIMQLSVKETASDVHYRRQPKATREIVTAYHSTGVDQIFDQESMQTFLEDVLRPVDVFSGEITLLQNRFVGPLTAVSADFYRFYLGDTITTSEGRKLVPLSFYPRNKASFGFIGSMEVDVTDSVLFVNHIDMRISSDINLNFIQNLRLEQSYARATDGSRLITNDNLTLEGTVLPGTPGLYINRTLAYAGHDFDIPEGSDTIFAERRERRVERQAESRDTIYWEGVRLVELPKSQRNVSSAMVKLHSYPLYRFVEKGVKALFSGYISTSTPSYFDIGPLNAMASYNDIEGFKLRAGGMTTANLSPHWFGRFYTAYGFGDHKWKYGVEAEYSFNDKRYHSREFPVHSLRLNLTYDTYHPGQSYMFTNPDNFILSLKRRDDYNVTYQRLATLTYTHERHNGLSVTASVNVERQWPGPHLPLTLGTGEALPNFDMSWIDLDLRYAPGEKFYQTRTYRLPVNLDAPVVMLSQRIGSRHIAGSRWSVCRTQLSVQKRFWMSAWGYLDLIGKGGHVWSRNTPYFQLFIPNANLTYTIQPESYALINAMEFITDSYASIEATYWANGALLNYVPLLKKLRLREVFAVRTFWGKLGGSNNPSDNTSLLSFPSSDGVGRTDVSKTPYVEASVGIENIFKCLRVDYVWRLTHRYPGYPVDRSGVRLAVHVTF
;
A
#
# COMPACT_ATOMS: atom_id res chain seq x y z
N MET A 1 -12.93 4.00 17.63
CA MET A 1 -13.84 3.23 16.79
C MET A 1 -13.68 3.46 15.27
N PHE A 2 -13.06 4.51 14.83
CA PHE A 2 -13.01 4.95 13.42
C PHE A 2 -11.83 4.45 12.56
N LYS A 3 -10.86 3.72 13.05
CA LYS A 3 -9.57 3.53 12.34
C LYS A 3 -9.14 2.12 11.96
N VAL A 4 -9.71 1.13 12.51
CA VAL A 4 -9.53 -0.24 12.01
C VAL A 4 -10.39 -0.43 10.74
N SER A 5 -11.45 0.38 10.53
CA SER A 5 -12.24 0.56 9.30
C SER A 5 -11.40 0.87 8.07
N GLU A 6 -10.39 1.67 8.25
CA GLU A 6 -9.57 2.12 7.15
C GLU A 6 -8.65 1.03 6.60
N TYR A 7 -8.18 0.12 7.45
CA TYR A 7 -7.32 -0.99 7.02
C TYR A 7 -8.00 -1.94 6.02
N PHE A 8 -9.32 -2.09 6.12
CA PHE A 8 -10.07 -3.02 5.25
C PHE A 8 -10.71 -2.38 4.02
N ARG A 9 -11.09 -1.16 4.15
CA ARG A 9 -11.32 -0.31 2.98
C ARG A 9 -10.07 -0.25 2.11
N GLN A 10 -8.87 -0.18 2.73
CA GLN A 10 -7.60 -0.26 2.05
C GLN A 10 -7.43 -1.49 1.16
N THR A 11 -7.81 -2.65 1.65
CA THR A 11 -7.65 -3.89 0.90
C THR A 11 -8.67 -3.98 -0.24
N MET A 12 -9.87 -3.42 -0.05
CA MET A 12 -10.90 -3.41 -1.09
C MET A 12 -10.70 -2.31 -2.15
N GLU A 13 -10.23 -1.12 -1.78
CA GLU A 13 -10.10 -0.01 -2.72
C GLU A 13 -8.76 0.00 -3.48
N ARG A 14 -7.70 -0.56 -2.91
CA ARG A 14 -6.53 -1.00 -3.71
C ARG A 14 -6.91 -2.01 -4.79
N ARG A 15 -7.95 -2.81 -4.55
CA ARG A 15 -8.54 -3.71 -5.55
C ARG A 15 -9.17 -2.95 -6.70
N TYR A 16 -9.84 -1.83 -6.43
CA TYR A 16 -10.44 -1.04 -7.50
C TYR A 16 -9.39 -0.28 -8.33
N VAL A 17 -8.27 0.16 -7.74
CA VAL A 17 -7.15 0.73 -8.49
C VAL A 17 -6.56 -0.29 -9.46
N ILE A 18 -6.40 -1.52 -9.02
CA ILE A 18 -5.86 -2.59 -9.87
C ILE A 18 -6.92 -3.14 -10.83
N ILE A 19 -8.17 -3.28 -10.38
CA ILE A 19 -9.29 -3.69 -11.25
C ILE A 19 -9.55 -2.62 -12.33
N LEU A 20 -9.27 -1.37 -12.07
CA LEU A 20 -9.44 -0.31 -13.08
C LEU A 20 -8.21 -0.15 -13.98
N LEU A 21 -7.02 -0.36 -13.47
CA LEU A 21 -5.87 -0.63 -14.34
C LEU A 21 -6.16 -1.86 -15.21
N LEU A 22 -6.84 -2.88 -14.67
CA LEU A 22 -7.37 -4.03 -15.41
C LEU A 22 -8.49 -3.64 -16.38
N ALA A 23 -9.40 -2.76 -16.02
CA ALA A 23 -10.52 -2.33 -16.87
C ALA A 23 -10.05 -1.38 -17.97
N LEU A 24 -9.10 -0.48 -17.70
CA LEU A 24 -8.45 0.33 -18.73
C LEU A 24 -7.71 -0.55 -19.75
N VAL A 25 -7.16 -1.66 -19.27
CA VAL A 25 -6.46 -2.67 -20.07
C VAL A 25 -7.45 -3.60 -20.78
N ALA A 26 -8.58 -3.95 -20.17
CA ALA A 26 -9.60 -4.82 -20.79
C ALA A 26 -10.35 -4.14 -21.95
N PHE A 27 -10.50 -2.81 -21.93
CA PHE A 27 -11.10 -2.08 -23.05
C PHE A 27 -10.19 -1.97 -24.28
N THR A 28 -8.87 -2.27 -24.13
CA THR A 28 -7.94 -2.29 -25.28
C THR A 28 -7.68 -3.69 -25.82
N GLY A 29 -8.32 -4.71 -25.25
CA GLY A 29 -8.07 -6.11 -25.56
C GLY A 29 -8.57 -6.57 -26.90
N LYS A 30 -7.70 -6.60 -27.89
CA LYS A 30 -7.51 -7.72 -28.84
C LYS A 30 -6.11 -7.63 -29.46
N ALA A 31 -5.40 -8.76 -29.32
CA ALA A 31 -4.22 -9.21 -30.04
C ALA A 31 -3.20 -8.13 -30.45
N ALA A 32 -2.18 -7.97 -29.64
CA ALA A 32 -0.93 -7.38 -30.07
C ALA A 32 -0.29 -8.27 -31.15
N THR A 33 -0.18 -7.76 -32.33
CA THR A 33 0.76 -8.24 -33.33
C THR A 33 2.15 -7.73 -33.02
N PRO A 34 3.23 -8.31 -33.57
CA PRO A 34 4.49 -8.52 -32.89
C PRO A 34 5.21 -7.21 -32.54
N VAL A 35 5.66 -7.21 -31.32
CA VAL A 35 6.55 -6.27 -30.67
C VAL A 35 7.80 -6.03 -31.51
N SER A 36 8.21 -4.77 -31.67
CA SER A 36 9.50 -4.39 -32.26
C SER A 36 10.72 -4.71 -31.38
N SER A 37 10.53 -5.49 -30.33
CA SER A 37 11.57 -6.06 -29.47
C SER A 37 11.21 -7.48 -29.06
N TYR A 38 12.23 -8.33 -28.92
CA TYR A 38 12.06 -9.71 -28.50
C TYR A 38 13.10 -10.09 -27.45
N LEU A 39 12.77 -11.10 -26.65
CA LEU A 39 13.62 -11.60 -25.60
C LEU A 39 14.57 -12.64 -26.16
N VAL A 40 15.86 -12.43 -25.95
CA VAL A 40 16.92 -13.39 -26.26
C VAL A 40 17.42 -13.99 -24.95
N ARG A 41 17.44 -15.32 -24.88
CA ARG A 41 17.97 -16.08 -23.76
C ARG A 41 19.23 -16.84 -24.21
N GLY A 42 20.15 -17.00 -23.29
CA GLY A 42 21.33 -17.78 -23.57
C GLY A 42 22.12 -18.18 -22.34
N ILE A 43 23.09 -19.01 -22.54
CA ILE A 43 24.07 -19.36 -21.53
C ILE A 43 25.46 -19.08 -22.07
N VAL A 44 26.28 -18.43 -21.25
CA VAL A 44 27.68 -18.17 -21.56
C VAL A 44 28.53 -19.30 -20.93
N LYS A 45 29.32 -19.97 -21.74
CA LYS A 45 30.16 -21.07 -21.34
C LYS A 45 31.62 -20.84 -21.75
N ASP A 46 32.51 -21.44 -21.01
CA ASP A 46 33.93 -21.55 -21.39
C ASP A 46 34.10 -22.58 -22.54
N SER A 47 34.83 -22.19 -23.58
CA SER A 47 35.02 -23.02 -24.76
C SER A 47 35.89 -24.26 -24.54
N ILE A 48 36.65 -24.31 -23.45
CA ILE A 48 37.59 -25.39 -23.12
C ILE A 48 36.96 -26.32 -22.06
N SER A 49 36.41 -25.74 -20.99
CA SER A 49 35.89 -26.49 -19.84
C SER A 49 34.42 -26.85 -19.93
N ASP A 50 33.68 -26.29 -20.90
CA ASP A 50 32.20 -26.34 -21.02
C ASP A 50 31.46 -25.85 -19.75
N GLU A 51 32.14 -25.19 -18.83
CA GLU A 51 31.57 -24.65 -17.63
C GLU A 51 30.91 -23.28 -17.89
N ALA A 52 29.89 -22.95 -17.11
CA ALA A 52 29.22 -21.68 -17.20
C ALA A 52 30.17 -20.53 -16.81
N VAL A 53 30.25 -19.49 -17.64
CA VAL A 53 30.98 -18.26 -17.35
C VAL A 53 30.04 -17.28 -16.63
N PRO A 54 30.19 -17.10 -15.31
CA PRO A 54 29.32 -16.22 -14.54
C PRO A 54 29.62 -14.76 -14.88
N TYR A 55 28.57 -13.93 -14.79
CA TYR A 55 28.64 -12.46 -14.85
C TYR A 55 29.22 -11.90 -16.16
N ALA A 56 29.17 -12.65 -17.24
CA ALA A 56 29.50 -12.13 -18.55
C ALA A 56 28.56 -10.95 -18.91
N ARG A 57 29.12 -9.90 -19.46
CA ARG A 57 28.35 -8.72 -19.91
C ARG A 57 27.92 -8.92 -21.36
N ILE A 58 26.63 -8.79 -21.62
CA ILE A 58 26.02 -8.90 -22.94
C ILE A 58 25.50 -7.53 -23.36
N THR A 59 25.96 -7.02 -24.51
CA THR A 59 25.54 -5.74 -25.07
C THR A 59 24.96 -5.92 -26.48
N SER A 60 23.88 -5.20 -26.78
CA SER A 60 23.27 -5.26 -28.11
C SER A 60 23.94 -4.28 -29.07
N SER A 61 23.86 -4.58 -30.39
CA SER A 61 24.37 -3.75 -31.48
C SER A 61 23.84 -2.30 -31.46
N SER A 62 22.68 -2.09 -30.87
CA SER A 62 22.07 -0.76 -30.75
C SER A 62 22.63 0.09 -29.60
N LYS A 63 23.61 -0.40 -28.84
CA LYS A 63 24.20 0.23 -27.63
C LYS A 63 23.19 0.62 -26.54
N LYS A 64 21.89 0.35 -26.72
CA LYS A 64 20.79 0.70 -25.80
C LYS A 64 20.24 -0.48 -25.02
N GLY A 65 20.85 -1.67 -25.07
CA GLY A 65 20.49 -2.82 -24.28
C GLY A 65 21.74 -3.54 -23.80
N SER A 66 21.90 -3.66 -22.50
CA SER A 66 22.92 -4.50 -21.88
C SER A 66 22.34 -5.29 -20.73
N THR A 67 22.88 -6.50 -20.52
CA THR A 67 22.54 -7.36 -19.38
C THR A 67 23.81 -8.06 -18.90
N VAL A 68 23.73 -8.67 -17.72
CA VAL A 68 24.81 -9.47 -17.16
C VAL A 68 24.28 -10.87 -16.89
N ALA A 69 25.06 -11.87 -17.26
CA ALA A 69 24.73 -13.28 -17.00
C ALA A 69 24.71 -13.57 -15.50
N GLY A 70 23.87 -14.49 -15.09
CA GLY A 70 23.79 -14.97 -13.71
C GLY A 70 25.03 -15.77 -13.29
N SER A 71 25.05 -16.24 -12.04
CA SER A 71 26.10 -17.14 -11.52
C SER A 71 26.14 -18.50 -12.20
N ASP A 72 25.08 -18.84 -12.90
CA ASP A 72 24.89 -20.02 -13.72
C ASP A 72 25.23 -19.79 -15.22
N GLY A 73 25.78 -18.61 -15.55
CA GLY A 73 26.08 -18.16 -16.90
C GLY A 73 24.86 -17.83 -17.76
N VAL A 74 23.66 -17.98 -17.25
CA VAL A 74 22.42 -17.72 -17.99
C VAL A 74 22.16 -16.23 -18.07
N PHE A 75 21.80 -15.73 -19.26
CA PHE A 75 21.41 -14.36 -19.49
C PHE A 75 20.07 -14.25 -20.21
N GLU A 76 19.39 -13.15 -19.95
CA GLU A 76 18.21 -12.71 -20.69
C GLU A 76 18.40 -11.24 -21.09
N ILE A 77 18.21 -10.95 -22.37
CA ILE A 77 18.31 -9.59 -22.88
C ILE A 77 17.14 -9.31 -23.83
N THR A 78 16.47 -8.19 -23.62
CA THR A 78 15.45 -7.72 -24.57
C THR A 78 16.13 -6.87 -25.65
N VAL A 79 16.00 -7.28 -26.88
CA VAL A 79 16.62 -6.64 -28.03
C VAL A 79 15.58 -6.10 -29.00
N ARG A 80 15.91 -5.05 -29.74
CA ARG A 80 15.05 -4.51 -30.79
C ARG A 80 15.09 -5.41 -32.04
N ASP A 81 14.03 -5.37 -32.83
CA ASP A 81 13.93 -6.09 -34.11
C ASP A 81 15.09 -5.75 -35.08
N THR A 82 15.69 -4.58 -34.93
CA THR A 82 16.85 -4.14 -35.72
C THR A 82 18.17 -4.65 -35.17
N THR A 83 18.18 -5.35 -34.03
CA THR A 83 19.40 -5.92 -33.43
C THR A 83 19.78 -7.17 -34.15
N SER A 84 20.94 -7.18 -34.77
CA SER A 84 21.44 -8.30 -35.59
C SER A 84 22.52 -9.11 -34.87
N TRP A 85 23.15 -8.57 -33.83
CA TRP A 85 24.20 -9.23 -33.07
C TRP A 85 24.29 -8.76 -31.63
N LEU A 86 24.81 -9.64 -30.77
CA LEU A 86 25.17 -9.36 -29.39
C LEU A 86 26.66 -9.48 -29.19
N ASN A 87 27.24 -8.55 -28.43
CA ASN A 87 28.62 -8.64 -27.99
C ASN A 87 28.66 -9.14 -26.56
N VAL A 88 29.36 -10.23 -26.32
CA VAL A 88 29.50 -10.88 -25.01
C VAL A 88 30.96 -10.73 -24.56
N THR A 89 31.13 -10.14 -23.37
CA THR A 89 32.45 -9.92 -22.76
C THR A 89 32.45 -10.45 -21.33
N ALA A 90 33.52 -11.09 -20.95
CA ALA A 90 33.75 -11.53 -19.58
C ALA A 90 35.21 -11.33 -19.20
N GLN A 91 35.48 -11.19 -17.93
CA GLN A 91 36.84 -11.01 -17.42
C GLN A 91 37.67 -12.25 -17.71
N ALA A 92 38.88 -12.10 -18.21
CA ALA A 92 39.80 -13.17 -18.64
C ALA A 92 39.32 -13.98 -19.85
N TYR A 93 38.41 -13.46 -20.65
CA TYR A 93 37.92 -14.08 -21.88
C TYR A 93 37.99 -13.09 -23.04
N GLU A 94 38.20 -13.61 -24.23
CA GLU A 94 38.11 -12.83 -25.45
C GLU A 94 36.64 -12.41 -25.71
N ALA A 95 36.45 -11.16 -26.13
CA ALA A 95 35.13 -10.67 -26.47
C ALA A 95 34.56 -11.41 -27.68
N LYS A 96 33.37 -11.94 -27.63
CA LYS A 96 32.72 -12.66 -28.71
C LYS A 96 31.43 -12.00 -29.17
N THR A 97 31.32 -11.84 -30.48
CA THR A 97 30.08 -11.34 -31.09
C THR A 97 29.30 -12.50 -31.67
N ILE A 98 28.02 -12.60 -31.29
CA ILE A 98 27.09 -13.60 -31.83
C ILE A 98 26.01 -12.93 -32.66
N LYS A 99 25.67 -13.56 -33.79
CA LYS A 99 24.56 -13.15 -34.63
C LYS A 99 23.26 -13.72 -34.08
N ILE A 100 22.22 -12.90 -33.95
CA ILE A 100 20.92 -13.34 -33.48
C ILE A 100 19.90 -13.29 -34.60
N SER A 101 19.01 -14.28 -34.66
CA SER A 101 17.96 -14.40 -35.67
C SER A 101 16.59 -14.06 -35.07
N ARG A 102 15.76 -13.41 -35.87
CA ARG A 102 14.40 -13.01 -35.47
C ARG A 102 13.48 -14.25 -35.37
N GLY A 103 12.65 -14.31 -34.35
CA GLY A 103 11.44 -15.13 -34.34
C GLY A 103 11.55 -16.55 -33.79
N GLN A 104 12.67 -16.97 -33.23
CA GLN A 104 12.74 -18.21 -32.45
C GLN A 104 13.09 -17.93 -30.98
N VAL A 105 12.39 -18.58 -30.04
CA VAL A 105 12.81 -18.64 -28.62
C VAL A 105 14.03 -19.54 -28.55
N ASN A 106 15.15 -19.03 -29.02
CA ASN A 106 16.39 -19.81 -29.05
C ASN A 106 17.19 -19.50 -27.80
N MET A 107 17.57 -20.55 -27.11
CA MET A 107 18.58 -20.50 -26.06
C MET A 107 19.94 -20.54 -26.71
N TYR A 108 20.63 -19.41 -26.79
CA TYR A 108 21.96 -19.32 -27.39
C TYR A 108 23.02 -19.83 -26.42
N ALA A 109 23.81 -20.80 -26.82
CA ALA A 109 25.04 -21.18 -26.10
C ALA A 109 26.22 -20.34 -26.67
N VAL A 110 26.76 -19.46 -25.83
CA VAL A 110 27.87 -18.60 -26.20
C VAL A 110 29.15 -19.13 -25.55
N TYR A 111 30.04 -19.66 -26.35
CA TYR A 111 31.33 -20.15 -25.88
C TYR A 111 32.37 -19.06 -25.99
N LEU A 112 32.92 -18.61 -24.85
CA LEU A 112 34.02 -17.66 -24.78
C LEU A 112 35.35 -18.37 -24.68
N SER A 113 36.34 -17.94 -25.46
CA SER A 113 37.71 -18.44 -25.38
C SER A 113 38.46 -17.68 -24.28
N PRO A 114 39.15 -18.39 -23.37
CA PRO A 114 40.02 -17.74 -22.39
C PRO A 114 41.09 -16.93 -23.07
N GLN A 115 41.37 -15.72 -22.58
CA GLN A 115 42.45 -14.87 -23.07
C GLN A 115 43.76 -15.44 -22.53
N VAL A 116 44.59 -16.01 -23.43
CA VAL A 116 45.87 -16.62 -23.06
C VAL A 116 46.88 -15.47 -22.79
N GLN A 117 47.01 -15.03 -21.53
CA GLN A 117 48.24 -14.45 -21.04
C GLN A 117 49.09 -15.61 -20.53
N GLU A 118 50.25 -15.78 -21.11
CA GLU A 118 51.28 -16.73 -20.61
C GLU A 118 51.71 -16.34 -19.20
N LEU A 119 51.01 -16.80 -18.21
CA LEU A 119 51.41 -16.85 -16.82
C LEU A 119 51.25 -18.30 -16.36
N GLN A 120 52.30 -18.80 -15.74
CA GLN A 120 52.49 -20.16 -15.23
C GLN A 120 51.18 -20.77 -14.69
N ALA A 121 50.95 -22.02 -15.12
CA ALA A 121 49.76 -22.80 -14.74
C ALA A 121 49.55 -22.84 -13.23
N VAL A 122 48.68 -21.99 -12.72
CA VAL A 122 48.07 -22.17 -11.43
C VAL A 122 46.80 -22.97 -11.67
N VAL A 123 46.77 -24.18 -11.17
CA VAL A 123 45.59 -25.05 -11.15
C VAL A 123 44.53 -24.34 -10.30
N VAL A 124 43.62 -23.58 -10.92
CA VAL A 124 42.50 -22.96 -10.26
C VAL A 124 41.49 -24.05 -9.96
N LYS A 125 41.56 -24.62 -8.74
CA LYS A 125 40.45 -25.39 -8.18
C LYS A 125 39.24 -24.45 -8.09
N LYS A 126 38.11 -24.90 -8.62
CA LYS A 126 36.81 -24.25 -8.55
C LYS A 126 36.53 -23.81 -7.09
N GLN A 127 36.81 -22.55 -6.75
CA GLN A 127 36.61 -22.07 -5.40
C GLN A 127 35.14 -21.85 -5.18
N ARG A 128 34.55 -22.70 -4.34
CA ARG A 128 33.18 -22.50 -3.84
C ARG A 128 33.13 -21.17 -3.12
N TYR A 129 32.18 -20.27 -3.49
CA TYR A 129 32.01 -18.98 -2.80
C TYR A 129 32.07 -19.18 -1.28
N SER A 130 32.94 -18.48 -0.62
CA SER A 130 33.03 -18.40 0.83
C SER A 130 32.84 -16.95 1.28
N LYS A 131 32.15 -16.75 2.40
CA LYS A 131 32.10 -15.44 3.07
C LYS A 131 33.32 -15.20 3.95
N ARG A 132 34.04 -16.27 4.35
CA ARG A 132 35.24 -16.18 5.18
C ARG A 132 36.43 -15.88 4.31
N ASN A 133 37.25 -14.94 4.75
CA ASN A 133 38.47 -14.50 4.02
C ASN A 133 38.15 -14.00 2.61
N ASN A 134 37.05 -13.30 2.41
CA ASN A 134 36.63 -12.77 1.12
C ASN A 134 36.86 -11.24 1.09
N PRO A 135 37.79 -10.76 0.24
CA PRO A 135 38.11 -9.34 0.16
C PRO A 135 36.89 -8.44 -0.15
N ALA A 136 35.90 -8.95 -0.92
CA ALA A 136 34.70 -8.21 -1.23
C ALA A 136 33.80 -8.06 0.02
N VAL A 137 33.73 -9.09 0.87
CA VAL A 137 33.00 -9.02 2.12
C VAL A 137 33.68 -8.07 3.10
N ASP A 138 35.03 -8.12 3.15
CA ASP A 138 35.81 -7.23 4.03
C ASP A 138 35.65 -5.76 3.59
N MET A 139 35.70 -5.49 2.30
CA MET A 139 35.44 -4.16 1.73
C MET A 139 34.03 -3.68 2.09
N MET A 140 33.00 -4.52 1.88
CA MET A 140 31.62 -4.18 2.25
C MET A 140 31.48 -3.84 3.73
N GLN A 141 32.12 -4.65 4.63
CA GLN A 141 32.06 -4.40 6.06
C GLN A 141 32.79 -3.12 6.47
N ARG A 142 33.94 -2.83 5.86
CA ARG A 142 34.66 -1.56 6.07
C ARG A 142 33.83 -0.38 5.58
N LEU A 143 33.26 -0.49 4.37
CA LEU A 143 32.39 0.54 3.78
C LEU A 143 31.18 0.84 4.69
N ARG A 144 30.52 -0.22 5.20
CA ARG A 144 29.38 -0.08 6.12
C ARG A 144 29.77 0.68 7.40
N ARG A 145 30.88 0.32 8.02
CA ARG A 145 31.36 0.99 9.26
C ARG A 145 31.72 2.45 8.99
N GLN A 146 32.39 2.72 7.89
CA GLN A 146 32.82 4.08 7.55
C GLN A 146 31.66 4.96 7.06
N SER A 147 30.67 4.40 6.39
CA SER A 147 29.53 5.16 5.84
C SER A 147 28.63 5.79 6.91
N GLN A 148 28.53 5.15 8.09
CA GLN A 148 27.76 5.69 9.21
C GLN A 148 28.27 7.05 9.69
N ASN A 149 29.60 7.28 9.56
CA ASN A 149 30.23 8.52 10.00
C ASN A 149 30.17 9.65 8.95
N ARG A 150 29.55 9.39 7.77
CA ARG A 150 29.49 10.31 6.64
C ARG A 150 28.09 10.76 6.29
N ASP A 151 27.15 10.52 7.14
CA ASP A 151 25.80 11.06 7.00
C ASP A 151 25.88 12.59 7.22
N PRO A 152 25.49 13.43 6.24
CA PRO A 152 25.51 14.88 6.37
C PRO A 152 24.62 15.37 7.52
N ARG A 153 23.63 14.58 7.94
CA ARG A 153 22.75 14.86 9.10
C ARG A 153 23.46 14.76 10.46
N ARG A 154 24.74 14.46 10.50
CA ARG A 154 25.57 14.57 11.72
C ARG A 154 25.97 16.00 12.04
N ASN A 155 25.97 16.87 11.05
CA ASN A 155 26.16 18.31 11.24
C ASN A 155 24.95 18.92 11.97
N ASP A 156 25.12 20.06 12.59
CA ASP A 156 24.04 20.71 13.35
C ASP A 156 22.92 21.18 12.44
N TYR A 157 23.28 21.61 11.23
CA TYR A 157 22.38 21.95 10.15
C TYR A 157 22.82 21.27 8.86
N TYR A 158 21.85 20.97 7.99
CA TYR A 158 22.10 20.47 6.65
C TYR A 158 20.99 20.96 5.72
N ASN A 159 21.36 21.78 4.76
CA ASN A 159 20.44 22.42 3.82
C ASN A 159 20.77 21.99 2.40
N TYR A 160 19.74 21.88 1.55
CA TYR A 160 19.93 21.62 0.13
C TYR A 160 18.65 21.95 -0.65
N ARG A 161 18.81 22.22 -1.93
CA ARG A 161 17.72 22.32 -2.90
C ARG A 161 17.48 20.96 -3.52
N GLN A 162 16.21 20.61 -3.70
CA GLN A 162 15.76 19.35 -4.30
C GLN A 162 14.85 19.65 -5.48
N TYR A 163 15.15 19.05 -6.62
CA TYR A 163 14.25 19.00 -7.77
C TYR A 163 13.78 17.56 -7.94
N GLN A 164 12.46 17.36 -7.93
CA GLN A 164 11.81 16.07 -8.14
C GLN A 164 11.00 16.11 -9.42
N ARG A 165 11.16 15.08 -10.25
CA ARG A 165 10.31 14.79 -11.39
C ARG A 165 9.77 13.37 -11.30
N ILE A 166 8.45 13.23 -11.38
CA ILE A 166 7.78 11.93 -11.47
C ILE A 166 7.06 11.89 -12.81
N SER A 167 7.34 10.87 -13.62
CA SER A 167 6.62 10.62 -14.86
C SER A 167 5.92 9.28 -14.81
N ILE A 168 4.69 9.26 -15.31
CA ILE A 168 3.87 8.06 -15.42
C ILE A 168 3.57 7.86 -16.90
N ALA A 169 3.84 6.65 -17.38
CA ALA A 169 3.60 6.28 -18.77
C ALA A 169 2.97 4.87 -18.86
N LEU A 170 2.32 4.59 -19.96
CA LEU A 170 1.96 3.22 -20.31
C LEU A 170 3.13 2.59 -21.09
N ASN A 171 3.42 1.33 -20.81
CA ASN A 171 4.44 0.56 -21.54
C ASN A 171 3.79 -0.41 -22.55
N ASN A 172 4.63 -1.12 -23.32
CA ASN A 172 4.21 -2.11 -24.30
C ASN A 172 3.38 -1.57 -25.50
N PHE A 173 3.49 -0.28 -25.80
CA PHE A 173 2.89 0.29 -27.02
C PHE A 173 3.77 0.01 -28.25
N THR A 174 3.11 -0.24 -29.36
CA THR A 174 3.78 -0.27 -30.67
C THR A 174 3.96 1.15 -31.20
N LYS A 175 5.07 1.41 -31.91
CA LYS A 175 5.32 2.71 -32.51
C LYS A 175 4.45 2.96 -33.77
N ASP A 176 3.85 1.93 -34.30
CA ASP A 176 3.02 2.03 -35.51
C ASP A 176 1.58 2.41 -35.14
N PRO A 177 1.14 3.65 -35.43
CA PRO A 177 -0.23 4.08 -35.17
C PRO A 177 -1.27 3.25 -35.91
N SER A 178 -0.87 2.58 -37.02
CA SER A 178 -1.77 1.76 -37.81
C SER A 178 -2.26 0.52 -37.08
N THR A 179 -1.48 0.04 -36.08
CA THR A 179 -1.79 -1.15 -35.31
C THR A 179 -2.52 -0.87 -34.00
N SER A 180 -2.38 0.35 -33.45
CA SER A 180 -3.00 0.74 -32.20
C SER A 180 -4.35 1.42 -32.39
N LYS A 181 -5.43 0.77 -31.89
CA LYS A 181 -6.77 1.38 -31.86
C LYS A 181 -6.83 2.67 -31.06
N LEU A 182 -6.07 2.75 -29.96
CA LEU A 182 -5.99 3.93 -29.11
C LEU A 182 -5.33 5.09 -29.83
N LEU A 183 -4.18 4.86 -30.48
CA LEU A 183 -3.44 5.90 -31.21
C LEU A 183 -4.18 6.36 -32.47
N LYS A 184 -4.91 5.44 -33.16
CA LYS A 184 -5.82 5.83 -34.27
C LYS A 184 -6.92 6.76 -33.81
N ARG A 185 -7.50 6.48 -32.61
CA ARG A 185 -8.59 7.27 -32.07
C ARG A 185 -8.14 8.62 -31.52
N PHE A 186 -6.93 8.64 -30.96
CA PHE A 186 -6.32 9.83 -30.33
C PHE A 186 -4.91 10.08 -30.88
N PRO A 187 -4.77 10.58 -32.11
CA PRO A 187 -3.45 10.74 -32.77
C PRO A 187 -2.48 11.63 -32.00
N VAL A 188 -3.00 12.58 -31.22
CA VAL A 188 -2.18 13.49 -30.40
C VAL A 188 -1.29 12.75 -29.40
N LEU A 189 -1.68 11.56 -28.93
CA LEU A 189 -0.89 10.75 -28.01
C LEU A 189 0.42 10.25 -28.62
N TRP A 190 0.51 10.26 -29.96
CA TRP A 190 1.76 9.89 -30.65
C TRP A 190 2.92 10.82 -30.29
N THR A 191 2.64 12.09 -30.02
CA THR A 191 3.65 13.08 -29.61
C THR A 191 4.25 12.82 -28.21
N CYS A 192 3.57 11.98 -27.41
CA CYS A 192 3.98 11.62 -26.05
C CYS A 192 4.74 10.27 -25.99
N MET A 193 5.07 9.69 -27.17
CA MET A 193 5.81 8.43 -27.21
C MET A 193 7.28 8.62 -26.89
N ASP A 194 7.81 7.67 -26.13
CA ASP A 194 9.20 7.59 -25.69
C ASP A 194 9.66 6.13 -25.63
N THR A 195 10.86 5.92 -25.09
CA THR A 195 11.44 4.58 -24.91
C THR A 195 11.89 4.40 -23.47
N SER A 196 11.54 3.26 -22.86
CA SER A 196 12.00 2.93 -21.53
C SER A 196 13.50 2.75 -21.45
N ASP A 197 14.13 3.35 -20.42
CA ASP A 197 15.58 3.23 -20.15
C ASP A 197 15.97 1.84 -19.62
N ILE A 198 15.00 1.08 -19.05
CA ILE A 198 15.27 -0.26 -18.52
C ILE A 198 15.06 -1.33 -19.57
N SER A 199 13.90 -1.36 -20.19
CA SER A 199 13.52 -2.46 -21.09
C SER A 199 13.74 -2.16 -22.56
N GLY A 200 14.02 -0.91 -22.94
CA GLY A 200 14.09 -0.44 -24.33
C GLY A 200 12.77 -0.50 -25.07
N ARG A 201 11.66 -0.77 -24.39
CA ARG A 201 10.33 -0.86 -24.98
C ARG A 201 9.72 0.54 -25.17
N PRO A 202 8.82 0.70 -26.18
CA PRO A 202 8.07 1.94 -26.33
C PRO A 202 7.20 2.19 -25.10
N ILE A 203 7.17 3.44 -24.65
CA ILE A 203 6.30 3.92 -23.57
C ILE A 203 5.55 5.15 -24.06
N MET A 204 4.37 5.41 -23.52
CA MET A 204 3.56 6.57 -23.81
C MET A 204 3.36 7.39 -22.53
N GLN A 205 3.93 8.58 -22.49
CA GLN A 205 3.83 9.46 -21.32
C GLN A 205 2.39 9.92 -21.13
N LEU A 206 1.89 9.78 -19.91
CA LEU A 206 0.51 10.15 -19.53
C LEU A 206 0.48 11.29 -18.53
N SER A 207 1.49 11.39 -17.67
CA SER A 207 1.53 12.38 -16.62
C SER A 207 2.99 12.73 -16.29
N VAL A 208 3.22 13.99 -16.01
CA VAL A 208 4.49 14.51 -15.52
C VAL A 208 4.21 15.47 -14.38
N LYS A 209 4.92 15.26 -13.29
CA LYS A 209 4.87 16.08 -12.10
C LYS A 209 6.27 16.56 -11.77
N GLU A 210 6.40 17.85 -11.55
CA GLU A 210 7.63 18.51 -11.15
C GLU A 210 7.42 19.21 -9.81
N THR A 211 8.40 19.12 -8.94
CA THR A 211 8.42 19.81 -7.64
C THR A 211 9.83 20.32 -7.38
N ALA A 212 9.95 21.59 -7.02
CA ALA A 212 11.19 22.16 -6.51
C ALA A 212 10.98 22.55 -5.05
N SER A 213 11.93 22.20 -4.20
CA SER A 213 11.85 22.47 -2.77
C SER A 213 13.19 22.76 -2.15
N ASP A 214 13.18 23.56 -1.08
CA ASP A 214 14.30 23.76 -0.18
C ASP A 214 14.10 22.90 1.05
N VAL A 215 15.11 22.12 1.42
CA VAL A 215 15.06 21.21 2.56
C VAL A 215 16.07 21.65 3.61
N HIS A 216 15.57 21.83 4.83
CA HIS A 216 16.37 22.23 5.98
C HIS A 216 16.28 21.18 7.07
N TYR A 217 17.42 20.66 7.48
CA TYR A 217 17.56 19.72 8.59
C TYR A 217 18.29 20.39 9.75
N ARG A 218 17.79 20.15 10.97
CA ARG A 218 18.43 20.52 12.23
C ARG A 218 18.57 19.30 13.12
N ARG A 219 19.75 19.10 13.68
CA ARG A 219 20.06 17.92 14.53
C ARG A 219 19.44 18.01 15.92
N GLN A 220 19.48 19.19 16.55
CA GLN A 220 18.97 19.36 17.92
C GLN A 220 18.20 20.69 18.08
N PRO A 221 16.91 20.66 18.52
CA PRO A 221 16.06 19.47 18.51
C PRO A 221 15.84 18.98 17.08
N LYS A 222 15.83 17.66 16.90
CA LYS A 222 15.73 17.04 15.58
C LYS A 222 14.48 17.50 14.83
N ALA A 223 14.68 18.10 13.69
CA ALA A 223 13.62 18.57 12.81
C ALA A 223 14.07 18.57 11.35
N THR A 224 13.15 18.22 10.46
CA THR A 224 13.31 18.40 9.00
C THR A 224 12.17 19.28 8.52
N ARG A 225 12.47 20.22 7.64
CA ARG A 225 11.48 21.12 7.02
C ARG A 225 11.72 21.15 5.51
N GLU A 226 10.66 20.86 4.78
CA GLU A 226 10.63 20.98 3.32
C GLU A 226 9.72 22.14 2.93
N ILE A 227 10.26 23.11 2.22
CA ILE A 227 9.54 24.27 1.68
C ILE A 227 9.42 24.05 0.17
N VAL A 228 8.23 23.74 -0.31
CA VAL A 228 7.96 23.60 -1.74
C VAL A 228 7.83 24.98 -2.36
N THR A 229 8.79 25.36 -3.19
CA THR A 229 8.90 26.67 -3.84
C THR A 229 8.24 26.72 -5.21
N ALA A 230 8.17 25.56 -5.91
CA ALA A 230 7.44 25.40 -7.16
C ALA A 230 6.85 24.00 -7.30
N TYR A 231 5.66 23.94 -7.89
CA TYR A 231 4.92 22.71 -8.13
C TYR A 231 4.17 22.79 -9.45
N HIS A 232 4.33 21.78 -10.29
CA HIS A 232 3.61 21.67 -11.56
C HIS A 232 3.23 20.22 -11.83
N SER A 233 1.97 20.00 -12.20
CA SER A 233 1.47 18.67 -12.57
C SER A 233 0.65 18.75 -13.85
N THR A 234 0.93 17.85 -14.78
CA THR A 234 0.23 17.72 -16.06
C THR A 234 -0.13 16.28 -16.34
N GLY A 235 -1.27 16.08 -17.01
CA GLY A 235 -1.65 14.74 -17.45
C GLY A 235 -2.83 14.16 -16.69
N VAL A 236 -2.86 12.85 -16.63
CA VAL A 236 -3.96 12.09 -16.00
C VAL A 236 -4.05 12.25 -14.48
N ASP A 237 -3.07 12.88 -13.84
CA ASP A 237 -3.12 13.21 -12.42
C ASP A 237 -4.33 14.07 -12.05
N GLN A 238 -4.82 14.85 -12.99
CA GLN A 238 -6.04 15.64 -12.83
C GLN A 238 -7.31 14.75 -12.77
N ILE A 239 -7.20 13.49 -13.20
CA ILE A 239 -8.30 12.50 -13.10
C ILE A 239 -8.43 11.98 -11.68
N PHE A 240 -7.29 11.78 -11.02
CA PHE A 240 -7.23 11.39 -9.62
C PHE A 240 -7.13 12.66 -8.78
N ASP A 241 -7.70 12.64 -7.60
CA ASP A 241 -7.52 13.73 -6.65
C ASP A 241 -6.01 13.99 -6.47
N GLN A 242 -5.58 15.22 -6.81
CA GLN A 242 -4.14 15.55 -6.90
C GLN A 242 -3.37 15.23 -5.62
N GLU A 243 -3.95 15.56 -4.46
CA GLU A 243 -3.30 15.34 -3.17
C GLU A 243 -3.16 13.84 -2.86
N SER A 244 -4.12 13.06 -3.28
CA SER A 244 -4.21 11.62 -3.08
C SER A 244 -3.19 10.85 -3.90
N MET A 245 -3.11 11.13 -5.19
CA MET A 245 -2.12 10.50 -6.06
C MET A 245 -0.71 10.92 -5.65
N GLN A 246 -0.54 12.17 -5.24
CA GLN A 246 0.74 12.67 -4.76
C GLN A 246 1.26 11.87 -3.57
N THR A 247 0.47 11.74 -2.53
CA THR A 247 0.87 11.01 -1.31
C THR A 247 1.13 9.54 -1.60
N PHE A 248 0.34 8.91 -2.49
CA PHE A 248 0.59 7.54 -2.92
C PHE A 248 1.93 7.40 -3.67
N LEU A 249 2.19 8.27 -4.63
CA LEU A 249 3.44 8.26 -5.39
C LEU A 249 4.63 8.58 -4.49
N GLU A 250 4.49 9.51 -3.56
CA GLU A 250 5.54 9.85 -2.59
C GLU A 250 5.86 8.70 -1.64
N ASP A 251 4.88 7.86 -1.30
CA ASP A 251 5.13 6.68 -0.47
C ASP A 251 5.74 5.53 -1.26
N VAL A 252 5.16 5.21 -2.42
CA VAL A 252 5.65 4.15 -3.31
C VAL A 252 7.03 4.49 -3.87
N LEU A 253 7.27 5.77 -4.16
CA LEU A 253 8.48 6.30 -4.78
C LEU A 253 9.31 7.16 -3.82
N ARG A 254 9.21 6.91 -2.49
CA ARG A 254 10.00 7.70 -1.52
C ARG A 254 11.49 7.64 -1.82
N PRO A 255 12.25 8.71 -1.46
CA PRO A 255 13.70 8.66 -1.54
C PRO A 255 14.26 7.49 -0.75
N VAL A 256 15.20 6.77 -1.35
CA VAL A 256 15.78 5.56 -0.77
C VAL A 256 17.11 5.90 -0.14
N ASP A 257 17.28 5.60 1.14
CA ASP A 257 18.58 5.65 1.81
C ASP A 257 19.21 4.24 1.79
N VAL A 258 20.12 4.00 0.86
CA VAL A 258 20.80 2.70 0.70
C VAL A 258 21.69 2.37 1.90
N PHE A 259 22.08 3.37 2.69
CA PHE A 259 22.96 3.22 3.85
C PHE A 259 22.18 2.97 5.15
N SER A 260 20.87 3.13 5.15
CA SER A 260 20.02 2.93 6.34
C SER A 260 19.80 1.47 6.73
N GLY A 261 20.24 0.54 5.90
CA GLY A 261 20.11 -0.88 6.19
C GLY A 261 18.91 -1.55 5.53
N GLU A 262 17.70 -1.31 5.96
CA GLU A 262 16.48 -1.82 5.31
C GLU A 262 15.86 -0.77 4.37
N ILE A 263 15.56 -1.17 3.16
CA ILE A 263 14.98 -0.31 2.14
C ILE A 263 13.49 -0.65 2.02
N THR A 264 12.62 0.31 2.32
CA THR A 264 11.18 0.14 2.16
C THR A 264 10.77 0.65 0.78
N LEU A 265 10.30 -0.24 -0.07
CA LEU A 265 9.75 0.06 -1.40
C LEU A 265 8.49 -0.75 -1.63
N LEU A 266 7.47 -0.15 -2.27
CA LEU A 266 6.22 -0.83 -2.61
C LEU A 266 5.60 -1.54 -1.40
N GLN A 267 5.72 -0.93 -0.22
CA GLN A 267 5.25 -1.46 1.06
C GLN A 267 5.89 -2.79 1.50
N ASN A 268 6.98 -3.18 0.86
CA ASN A 268 7.80 -4.31 1.26
C ASN A 268 9.14 -3.82 1.78
N ARG A 269 9.74 -4.58 2.69
CA ARG A 269 11.09 -4.32 3.17
C ARG A 269 12.09 -5.19 2.44
N PHE A 270 13.04 -4.53 1.80
CA PHE A 270 14.16 -5.14 1.12
C PHE A 270 15.39 -5.07 2.00
N VAL A 271 16.17 -6.12 1.99
CA VAL A 271 17.48 -6.14 2.65
C VAL A 271 18.46 -5.31 1.82
N GLY A 272 18.96 -4.22 2.36
CA GLY A 272 19.96 -3.39 1.70
C GLY A 272 21.34 -4.06 1.64
N PRO A 273 22.20 -3.73 0.67
CA PRO A 273 23.53 -4.35 0.53
C PRO A 273 24.51 -3.97 1.65
N LEU A 274 24.25 -2.91 2.39
CA LEU A 274 25.10 -2.40 3.49
C LEU A 274 24.52 -2.68 4.88
N THR A 275 23.60 -3.66 5.02
CA THR A 275 23.04 -4.05 6.31
C THR A 275 24.01 -4.91 7.13
N ALA A 276 23.70 -5.07 8.42
CA ALA A 276 24.48 -5.98 9.28
C ALA A 276 24.41 -7.43 8.82
N VAL A 277 23.28 -7.85 8.25
CA VAL A 277 23.04 -9.22 7.78
C VAL A 277 23.42 -9.45 6.32
N SER A 278 23.95 -8.45 5.63
CA SER A 278 24.19 -8.49 4.19
C SER A 278 25.20 -9.58 3.79
N ALA A 279 26.23 -9.86 4.59
CA ALA A 279 27.19 -10.91 4.31
C ALA A 279 26.57 -12.33 4.32
N ASP A 280 25.46 -12.53 5.05
CA ASP A 280 24.70 -13.78 5.06
C ASP A 280 23.61 -13.82 3.98
N PHE A 281 23.11 -12.66 3.59
CA PHE A 281 22.04 -12.52 2.61
C PHE A 281 22.56 -12.45 1.17
N TYR A 282 23.71 -11.78 0.96
CA TYR A 282 24.31 -11.56 -0.35
C TYR A 282 25.60 -12.36 -0.58
N ARG A 283 25.96 -12.48 -1.85
CA ARG A 283 27.31 -12.81 -2.33
C ARG A 283 27.91 -11.55 -2.89
N PHE A 284 29.13 -11.20 -2.47
CA PHE A 284 29.86 -10.02 -2.90
C PHE A 284 31.06 -10.42 -3.76
N TYR A 285 31.31 -9.62 -4.80
CA TYR A 285 32.44 -9.79 -5.73
C TYR A 285 33.07 -8.45 -6.01
N LEU A 286 34.38 -8.40 -6.09
CA LEU A 286 35.13 -7.22 -6.53
C LEU A 286 35.37 -7.30 -8.03
N GLY A 287 35.19 -6.18 -8.73
CA GLY A 287 35.65 -6.00 -10.10
C GLY A 287 37.07 -5.44 -10.15
N ASP A 288 37.58 -5.21 -11.37
CA ASP A 288 38.89 -4.62 -11.57
C ASP A 288 38.90 -3.14 -11.16
N THR A 289 40.05 -2.70 -10.65
CA THR A 289 40.28 -1.28 -10.32
C THR A 289 40.35 -0.45 -11.59
N ILE A 290 39.49 0.54 -11.71
CA ILE A 290 39.47 1.52 -12.81
C ILE A 290 40.11 2.83 -12.30
N THR A 291 41.14 3.29 -13.00
CA THR A 291 41.72 4.61 -12.73
C THR A 291 41.05 5.64 -13.61
N THR A 292 40.43 6.68 -13.02
CA THR A 292 39.80 7.76 -13.79
C THR A 292 40.85 8.72 -14.32
N SER A 293 40.47 9.61 -15.28
CA SER A 293 41.31 10.69 -15.78
C SER A 293 41.85 11.65 -14.71
N GLU A 294 41.14 11.71 -13.57
CA GLU A 294 41.50 12.52 -12.40
C GLU A 294 42.44 11.78 -11.43
N GLY A 295 42.89 10.58 -11.76
CA GLY A 295 43.74 9.74 -10.92
C GLY A 295 43.04 9.01 -9.78
N ARG A 296 41.73 9.09 -9.69
CA ARG A 296 40.93 8.32 -8.67
C ARG A 296 40.87 6.85 -9.03
N LYS A 297 40.96 5.99 -8.02
CA LYS A 297 40.89 4.54 -8.16
C LYS A 297 39.49 4.04 -7.72
N LEU A 298 38.73 3.56 -8.67
CA LEU A 298 37.38 3.05 -8.45
C LEU A 298 37.37 1.52 -8.54
N VAL A 299 36.73 0.85 -7.58
CA VAL A 299 36.54 -0.60 -7.56
C VAL A 299 35.06 -0.89 -7.57
N PRO A 300 34.54 -1.60 -8.58
CA PRO A 300 33.17 -2.08 -8.57
C PRO A 300 33.00 -3.18 -7.53
N LEU A 301 32.07 -3.00 -6.60
CA LEU A 301 31.63 -4.01 -5.62
C LEU A 301 30.25 -4.50 -6.02
N SER A 302 30.20 -5.68 -6.65
CA SER A 302 28.93 -6.31 -7.09
C SER A 302 28.33 -7.16 -5.98
N PHE A 303 26.99 -7.21 -5.93
CA PHE A 303 26.25 -7.97 -4.92
C PHE A 303 25.03 -8.68 -5.51
N TYR A 304 24.77 -9.90 -5.04
CA TYR A 304 23.69 -10.78 -5.52
C TYR A 304 23.06 -11.52 -4.34
N PRO A 305 21.71 -11.54 -4.18
CA PRO A 305 21.05 -12.32 -3.13
C PRO A 305 21.39 -13.81 -3.27
N ARG A 306 21.64 -14.51 -2.17
CA ARG A 306 21.83 -15.97 -2.17
C ARG A 306 20.59 -16.70 -2.66
N ASN A 307 19.42 -16.22 -2.28
CA ASN A 307 18.13 -16.66 -2.81
C ASN A 307 17.55 -15.52 -3.68
N LYS A 308 17.45 -15.74 -4.98
CA LYS A 308 16.94 -14.77 -5.95
C LYS A 308 15.47 -14.40 -5.74
N ALA A 309 14.70 -15.23 -5.03
CA ALA A 309 13.29 -14.96 -4.71
C ALA A 309 13.09 -14.10 -3.45
N SER A 310 14.16 -13.88 -2.68
CA SER A 310 14.09 -13.03 -1.49
C SER A 310 14.05 -11.55 -1.84
N PHE A 311 13.50 -10.74 -0.93
CA PHE A 311 13.41 -9.29 -1.07
C PHE A 311 14.79 -8.63 -0.91
N GLY A 312 15.55 -8.62 -1.98
CA GLY A 312 16.88 -8.05 -2.10
C GLY A 312 17.16 -7.56 -3.51
N PHE A 313 18.34 -6.97 -3.70
CA PHE A 313 18.73 -6.34 -4.96
C PHE A 313 19.92 -7.08 -5.61
N ILE A 314 19.99 -7.00 -6.90
CA ILE A 314 21.16 -7.34 -7.70
C ILE A 314 21.75 -6.02 -8.17
N GLY A 315 23.06 -5.82 -7.99
CA GLY A 315 23.65 -4.56 -8.44
C GLY A 315 25.15 -4.44 -8.15
N SER A 316 25.64 -3.23 -8.33
CA SER A 316 27.02 -2.86 -8.07
C SER A 316 27.14 -1.46 -7.47
N MET A 317 28.16 -1.27 -6.69
CA MET A 317 28.60 0.02 -6.15
C MET A 317 29.98 0.34 -6.68
N GLU A 318 30.17 1.56 -7.16
CA GLU A 318 31.50 2.07 -7.50
C GLU A 318 32.13 2.66 -6.25
N VAL A 319 33.11 1.98 -5.71
CA VAL A 319 33.80 2.37 -4.47
C VAL A 319 35.11 3.04 -4.80
N ASP A 320 35.26 4.31 -4.42
CA ASP A 320 36.54 5.03 -4.48
C ASP A 320 37.44 4.53 -3.35
N VAL A 321 38.60 4.00 -3.76
CA VAL A 321 39.65 3.45 -2.90
C VAL A 321 40.95 4.24 -2.98
N THR A 322 40.90 5.45 -3.53
CA THR A 322 42.08 6.30 -3.69
C THR A 322 42.70 6.62 -2.33
N ASP A 323 41.86 6.89 -1.34
CA ASP A 323 42.27 7.14 0.04
C ASP A 323 42.10 5.89 0.92
N SER A 324 42.63 5.94 2.13
CA SER A 324 42.38 4.89 3.16
C SER A 324 40.90 4.79 3.55
N VAL A 325 40.11 5.80 3.25
CA VAL A 325 38.71 5.94 3.58
C VAL A 325 37.87 5.73 2.34
N LEU A 326 37.16 4.60 2.31
CA LEU A 326 36.28 4.17 1.20
C LEU A 326 35.12 5.14 1.00
N PHE A 327 34.79 5.46 -0.25
CA PHE A 327 33.65 6.29 -0.59
C PHE A 327 32.85 5.67 -1.75
N VAL A 328 31.53 5.71 -1.67
CA VAL A 328 30.65 5.25 -2.76
C VAL A 328 30.33 6.44 -3.65
N ASN A 329 30.73 6.38 -4.93
CA ASN A 329 30.42 7.40 -5.92
C ASN A 329 29.07 7.14 -6.59
N HIS A 330 28.81 5.88 -6.92
CA HIS A 330 27.62 5.50 -7.67
C HIS A 330 27.09 4.12 -7.23
N ILE A 331 25.79 3.96 -7.24
CA ILE A 331 25.10 2.69 -6.99
C ILE A 331 24.09 2.48 -8.10
N ASP A 332 24.13 1.29 -8.73
CA ASP A 332 23.11 0.80 -9.64
C ASP A 332 22.60 -0.54 -9.11
N MET A 333 21.31 -0.63 -8.80
CA MET A 333 20.72 -1.86 -8.32
C MET A 333 19.30 -2.07 -8.85
N ARG A 334 18.97 -3.35 -9.06
CA ARG A 334 17.69 -3.80 -9.60
C ARG A 334 17.16 -4.99 -8.82
N ILE A 335 15.87 -5.24 -8.93
CA ILE A 335 15.28 -6.47 -8.37
C ILE A 335 15.58 -7.67 -9.27
N SER A 336 15.57 -8.87 -8.67
CA SER A 336 15.63 -10.12 -9.41
C SER A 336 14.31 -10.40 -10.12
N SER A 337 14.34 -10.98 -11.32
CA SER A 337 13.13 -11.46 -12.02
C SER A 337 12.39 -12.56 -11.26
N ASP A 338 13.09 -13.27 -10.36
CA ASP A 338 12.54 -14.38 -9.57
C ASP A 338 11.84 -13.90 -8.28
N ILE A 339 11.95 -12.62 -7.95
CA ILE A 339 11.36 -12.06 -6.71
C ILE A 339 9.85 -12.26 -6.69
N ASN A 340 9.30 -12.55 -5.52
CA ASN A 340 7.86 -12.72 -5.34
C ASN A 340 7.16 -11.35 -5.18
N LEU A 341 7.26 -10.52 -6.22
CA LEU A 341 6.51 -9.28 -6.38
C LEU A 341 5.48 -9.43 -7.49
N ASN A 342 4.24 -8.99 -7.22
CA ASN A 342 3.19 -8.98 -8.21
C ASN A 342 3.27 -7.74 -9.09
N PHE A 343 2.88 -7.90 -10.33
CA PHE A 343 2.71 -6.81 -11.30
C PHE A 343 4.00 -6.05 -11.66
N ILE A 344 5.04 -6.14 -10.86
CA ILE A 344 6.35 -5.50 -11.13
C ILE A 344 7.20 -6.45 -11.97
N GLN A 345 7.64 -5.96 -13.11
CA GLN A 345 8.53 -6.68 -14.01
C GLN A 345 9.98 -6.26 -13.80
N ASN A 346 10.19 -4.95 -13.71
CA ASN A 346 11.49 -4.34 -13.52
C ASN A 346 11.41 -3.23 -12.48
N LEU A 347 12.41 -3.14 -11.64
CA LEU A 347 12.66 -2.02 -10.75
C LEU A 347 14.17 -1.77 -10.73
N ARG A 348 14.58 -0.54 -11.01
CA ARG A 348 15.98 -0.10 -10.99
C ARG A 348 16.11 1.15 -10.16
N LEU A 349 17.09 1.17 -9.29
CA LEU A 349 17.48 2.32 -8.49
C LEU A 349 18.93 2.69 -8.80
N GLU A 350 19.16 3.92 -9.19
CA GLU A 350 20.48 4.50 -9.44
C GLU A 350 20.67 5.71 -8.53
N GLN A 351 21.79 5.76 -7.82
CA GLN A 351 22.13 6.90 -6.98
C GLN A 351 23.57 7.31 -7.19
N SER A 352 23.81 8.61 -7.25
CA SER A 352 25.16 9.21 -7.35
C SER A 352 25.42 10.11 -6.16
N TYR A 353 26.67 10.14 -5.73
CA TYR A 353 27.10 10.87 -4.55
C TYR A 353 28.35 11.69 -4.83
N ALA A 354 28.43 12.87 -4.22
CA ALA A 354 29.61 13.71 -4.15
C ALA A 354 30.18 13.74 -2.72
N ARG A 355 31.45 13.98 -2.60
CA ARG A 355 32.13 14.09 -1.30
C ARG A 355 32.25 15.56 -0.95
N ALA A 356 31.72 15.96 0.20
CA ALA A 356 31.89 17.31 0.75
C ALA A 356 33.31 17.53 1.28
N THR A 357 33.65 18.76 1.55
CA THR A 357 34.98 19.16 2.10
C THR A 357 35.23 18.57 3.49
N ASP A 358 34.17 18.38 4.29
CA ASP A 358 34.22 17.74 5.61
C ASP A 358 34.22 16.18 5.52
N GLY A 359 34.18 15.62 4.29
CA GLY A 359 34.10 14.19 4.02
C GLY A 359 32.68 13.61 4.09
N SER A 360 31.66 14.40 4.33
CA SER A 360 30.26 13.98 4.29
C SER A 360 29.85 13.53 2.89
N ARG A 361 28.89 12.57 2.84
CA ARG A 361 28.35 12.02 1.61
C ARG A 361 27.12 12.84 1.19
N LEU A 362 27.23 13.57 0.11
CA LEU A 362 26.16 14.37 -0.48
C LEU A 362 25.52 13.58 -1.62
N ILE A 363 24.22 13.34 -1.54
CA ILE A 363 23.49 12.75 -2.67
C ILE A 363 23.31 13.82 -3.75
N THR A 364 23.63 13.48 -5.00
CA THR A 364 23.48 14.39 -6.15
C THR A 364 22.30 14.00 -7.04
N ASN A 365 22.11 12.70 -7.25
CA ASN A 365 21.02 12.17 -8.05
C ASN A 365 20.47 10.89 -7.41
N ASP A 366 19.14 10.71 -7.53
CA ASP A 366 18.43 9.49 -7.15
C ASP A 366 17.36 9.23 -8.20
N ASN A 367 17.54 8.19 -9.01
CA ASN A 367 16.65 7.80 -10.09
C ASN A 367 16.05 6.42 -9.80
N LEU A 368 14.74 6.35 -9.66
CA LEU A 368 13.98 5.13 -9.46
C LEU A 368 13.06 4.91 -10.65
N THR A 369 13.27 3.81 -11.37
CA THR A 369 12.39 3.41 -12.48
C THR A 369 11.71 2.08 -12.17
N LEU A 370 10.42 2.04 -12.44
CA LEU A 370 9.56 0.88 -12.21
C LEU A 370 8.77 0.57 -13.48
N GLU A 371 8.76 -0.69 -13.87
CA GLU A 371 7.88 -1.21 -14.91
C GLU A 371 7.01 -2.33 -14.36
N GLY A 372 5.73 -2.24 -14.65
CA GLY A 372 4.77 -3.23 -14.22
C GLY A 372 3.74 -3.57 -15.28
N THR A 373 3.14 -4.75 -15.19
CA THR A 373 1.98 -5.13 -15.98
C THR A 373 1.09 -6.08 -15.17
N VAL A 374 -0.20 -5.95 -15.36
CA VAL A 374 -1.17 -6.81 -14.69
C VAL A 374 -1.27 -8.15 -15.41
N LEU A 375 -1.39 -8.13 -16.73
CA LEU A 375 -1.47 -9.32 -17.58
C LEU A 375 -0.35 -9.31 -18.61
N PRO A 376 0.31 -10.46 -18.86
CA PRO A 376 1.31 -10.57 -19.92
C PRO A 376 0.74 -10.15 -21.27
N GLY A 377 1.49 -9.33 -22.02
CA GLY A 377 1.09 -8.89 -23.37
C GLY A 377 0.08 -7.73 -23.41
N THR A 378 -0.36 -7.24 -22.26
CA THR A 378 -1.20 -6.02 -22.19
C THR A 378 -0.36 -4.79 -21.88
N PRO A 379 -0.85 -3.56 -22.20
CA PRO A 379 -0.23 -2.34 -21.71
C PRO A 379 -0.11 -2.38 -20.17
N GLY A 380 1.02 -1.96 -19.67
CA GLY A 380 1.30 -1.88 -18.27
C GLY A 380 1.69 -0.46 -17.87
N LEU A 381 2.25 -0.32 -16.69
CA LEU A 381 2.63 0.97 -16.12
C LEU A 381 4.16 1.10 -16.12
N TYR A 382 4.63 2.25 -16.55
CA TYR A 382 5.99 2.71 -16.37
C TYR A 382 5.95 3.94 -15.47
N ILE A 383 6.75 3.93 -14.42
CA ILE A 383 6.91 5.08 -13.51
C ILE A 383 8.40 5.36 -13.38
N ASN A 384 8.77 6.61 -13.57
CA ASN A 384 10.13 7.08 -13.30
C ASN A 384 10.07 8.25 -12.33
N ARG A 385 10.87 8.18 -11.26
CA ARG A 385 11.13 9.27 -10.34
C ARG A 385 12.60 9.68 -10.48
N THR A 386 12.85 10.91 -10.83
CA THR A 386 14.17 11.53 -10.83
C THR A 386 14.22 12.56 -9.72
N LEU A 387 15.20 12.44 -8.82
CA LEU A 387 15.55 13.46 -7.83
C LEU A 387 16.95 13.97 -8.14
N ALA A 388 17.09 15.26 -8.22
CA ALA A 388 18.39 15.92 -8.33
C ALA A 388 18.56 16.91 -7.17
N TYR A 389 19.75 16.97 -6.62
CA TYR A 389 20.06 17.75 -5.43
C TYR A 389 21.21 18.72 -5.73
N ALA A 390 21.09 19.94 -5.21
CA ALA A 390 22.10 20.98 -5.39
C ALA A 390 22.12 21.93 -4.18
N GLY A 391 23.16 22.77 -4.12
CA GLY A 391 23.28 23.81 -3.10
C GLY A 391 23.36 23.24 -1.68
N HIS A 392 24.12 22.15 -1.52
CA HIS A 392 24.35 21.56 -0.19
C HIS A 392 25.15 22.53 0.67
N ASP A 393 24.65 22.77 1.89
CA ASP A 393 25.19 23.70 2.85
C ASP A 393 24.98 23.19 4.27
N PHE A 394 25.94 23.55 5.17
CA PHE A 394 25.89 23.14 6.60
C PHE A 394 25.74 24.34 7.53
N ASP A 395 25.60 25.53 7.00
CA ASP A 395 25.41 26.74 7.77
C ASP A 395 23.97 26.84 8.32
N ILE A 396 23.81 27.75 9.30
CA ILE A 396 22.47 28.01 9.85
C ILE A 396 21.63 28.71 8.76
N PRO A 397 20.49 28.14 8.36
CA PRO A 397 19.67 28.74 7.30
C PRO A 397 19.12 30.11 7.73
N GLU A 398 19.07 31.05 6.81
CA GLU A 398 18.43 32.35 7.01
C GLU A 398 16.98 32.14 7.46
N GLY A 399 16.58 32.84 8.53
CA GLY A 399 15.23 32.68 9.10
C GLY A 399 15.01 31.33 9.81
N SER A 400 16.08 30.71 10.33
CA SER A 400 16.00 29.38 10.98
C SER A 400 14.94 29.29 12.07
N ASP A 401 14.75 30.36 12.88
CA ASP A 401 13.74 30.41 13.92
C ASP A 401 12.32 30.28 13.36
N THR A 402 12.05 30.95 12.23
CA THR A 402 10.74 30.87 11.55
C THR A 402 10.55 29.51 10.88
N ILE A 403 11.58 28.98 10.20
CA ILE A 403 11.55 27.69 9.51
C ILE A 403 11.27 26.56 10.50
N PHE A 404 11.95 26.55 11.65
CA PHE A 404 11.82 25.46 12.62
C PHE A 404 10.74 25.68 13.68
N ALA A 405 10.16 26.88 13.81
CA ALA A 405 8.99 27.14 14.64
C ALA A 405 7.74 26.47 14.04
N GLU A 406 7.69 26.29 12.74
CA GLU A 406 6.58 25.63 12.07
C GLU A 406 6.52 24.14 12.45
N ARG A 407 5.33 23.65 12.83
CA ARG A 407 5.14 22.26 13.25
C ARG A 407 5.01 21.28 12.08
N ARG A 408 4.69 21.77 10.88
CA ARG A 408 4.54 20.96 9.67
C ARG A 408 5.91 20.61 9.09
N GLU A 409 6.13 19.35 8.77
CA GLU A 409 7.37 18.92 8.10
C GLU A 409 7.46 19.48 6.68
N ARG A 410 6.32 19.66 6.00
CA ARG A 410 6.25 20.16 4.63
C ARG A 410 5.29 21.34 4.54
N ARG A 411 5.74 22.41 3.88
CA ARG A 411 4.97 23.61 3.55
C ARG A 411 5.04 23.86 2.05
N VAL A 412 3.89 24.17 1.45
CA VAL A 412 3.83 24.61 0.05
C VAL A 412 3.64 26.13 0.04
N GLU A 413 4.48 26.86 -0.68
CA GLU A 413 4.34 28.31 -0.85
C GLU A 413 3.06 28.65 -1.62
N ARG A 414 2.43 29.77 -1.30
CA ARG A 414 1.19 30.20 -1.97
C ARG A 414 1.34 30.37 -3.48
N GLN A 415 2.53 30.72 -3.95
CA GLN A 415 2.83 30.95 -5.36
C GLN A 415 3.42 29.72 -6.05
N ALA A 416 3.58 28.58 -5.36
CA ALA A 416 4.24 27.40 -5.90
C ALA A 416 3.58 26.86 -7.19
N GLU A 417 2.26 26.92 -7.30
CA GLU A 417 1.51 26.46 -8.47
C GLU A 417 1.48 27.48 -9.64
N SER A 418 1.77 28.73 -9.35
CA SER A 418 1.67 29.83 -10.33
C SER A 418 3.01 30.29 -10.89
N ARG A 419 4.11 29.54 -10.64
CA ARG A 419 5.44 29.85 -11.15
C ARG A 419 5.48 29.79 -12.68
N ASP A 420 6.10 30.79 -13.30
CA ASP A 420 6.26 30.90 -14.73
C ASP A 420 7.38 30.01 -15.32
N THR A 421 7.47 29.99 -16.64
CA THR A 421 8.48 29.17 -17.34
C THR A 421 9.91 29.60 -17.01
N ILE A 422 10.14 30.89 -16.80
CA ILE A 422 11.50 31.45 -16.50
C ILE A 422 11.95 30.91 -15.14
N TYR A 423 11.05 30.89 -14.14
CA TYR A 423 11.37 30.33 -12.83
C TYR A 423 11.72 28.84 -12.95
N TRP A 424 10.95 28.07 -13.71
CA TRP A 424 11.21 26.64 -13.93
C TRP A 424 12.55 26.38 -14.62
N GLU A 425 12.95 27.20 -15.60
CA GLU A 425 14.26 27.10 -16.24
C GLU A 425 15.41 27.31 -15.25
N GLY A 426 15.23 28.19 -14.26
CA GLY A 426 16.21 28.42 -13.21
C GLY A 426 16.33 27.35 -12.14
N VAL A 427 15.26 26.58 -11.87
CA VAL A 427 15.23 25.59 -10.79
C VAL A 427 15.34 24.14 -11.27
N ARG A 428 15.13 23.87 -12.57
CA ARG A 428 15.31 22.53 -13.15
C ARG A 428 16.77 22.13 -13.13
N LEU A 429 17.09 21.11 -12.34
CA LEU A 429 18.43 20.52 -12.30
C LEU A 429 18.61 19.42 -13.37
N VAL A 430 17.52 18.98 -14.00
CA VAL A 430 17.52 17.94 -15.05
C VAL A 430 16.60 18.37 -16.19
N GLU A 431 17.06 18.26 -17.43
CA GLU A 431 16.29 18.63 -18.60
C GLU A 431 14.99 17.78 -18.77
N LEU A 432 13.90 18.43 -19.16
CA LEU A 432 12.63 17.79 -19.42
C LEU A 432 12.59 17.24 -20.86
N PRO A 433 12.42 15.91 -21.08
CA PRO A 433 12.31 15.30 -22.41
C PRO A 433 11.15 15.86 -23.23
N LYS A 434 11.30 15.90 -24.55
CA LYS A 434 10.24 16.41 -25.45
C LYS A 434 8.92 15.65 -25.30
N SER A 435 8.96 14.33 -25.14
CA SER A 435 7.78 13.49 -24.92
C SER A 435 6.99 13.91 -23.68
N GLN A 436 7.68 14.30 -22.62
CA GLN A 436 7.09 14.76 -21.37
C GLN A 436 6.57 16.21 -21.49
N ARG A 437 7.28 17.11 -22.17
CA ARG A 437 6.79 18.48 -22.47
C ARG A 437 5.47 18.47 -23.25
N ASN A 438 5.30 17.52 -24.15
CA ASN A 438 4.11 17.40 -24.99
C ASN A 438 2.85 16.92 -24.23
N VAL A 439 2.99 16.34 -23.03
CA VAL A 439 1.86 15.82 -22.25
C VAL A 439 0.79 16.90 -22.01
N SER A 440 1.19 18.10 -21.62
CA SER A 440 0.26 19.22 -21.39
C SER A 440 -0.58 19.54 -22.63
N SER A 441 0.05 19.76 -23.78
CA SER A 441 -0.64 20.07 -25.02
C SER A 441 -1.49 18.91 -25.52
N ALA A 442 -1.05 17.67 -25.31
CA ALA A 442 -1.82 16.47 -25.63
C ALA A 442 -3.08 16.35 -24.78
N MET A 443 -3.00 16.63 -23.48
CA MET A 443 -4.16 16.61 -22.58
C MET A 443 -5.21 17.65 -22.94
N VAL A 444 -4.81 18.88 -23.25
CA VAL A 444 -5.73 19.92 -23.73
C VAL A 444 -6.50 19.43 -24.96
N LYS A 445 -5.82 18.83 -25.93
CA LYS A 445 -6.47 18.26 -27.11
C LYS A 445 -7.34 17.04 -26.77
N LEU A 446 -6.94 16.16 -25.86
CA LEU A 446 -7.74 15.01 -25.42
C LEU A 446 -9.06 15.44 -24.79
N HIS A 447 -9.08 16.49 -23.99
CA HIS A 447 -10.30 17.03 -23.39
C HIS A 447 -11.30 17.57 -24.45
N SER A 448 -10.89 17.85 -25.69
CA SER A 448 -11.80 18.21 -26.76
C SER A 448 -12.64 17.01 -27.27
N TYR A 449 -12.19 15.76 -27.03
CA TYR A 449 -12.90 14.57 -27.48
C TYR A 449 -14.00 14.17 -26.50
N PRO A 450 -15.30 14.09 -26.93
CA PRO A 450 -16.40 13.72 -26.04
C PRO A 450 -16.25 12.33 -25.39
N LEU A 451 -15.73 11.36 -26.16
CA LEU A 451 -15.47 10.02 -25.65
C LEU A 451 -14.43 10.02 -24.52
N TYR A 452 -13.36 10.80 -24.64
CA TYR A 452 -12.36 10.92 -23.60
C TYR A 452 -12.99 11.45 -22.29
N ARG A 453 -13.77 12.53 -22.39
CA ARG A 453 -14.49 13.10 -21.24
C ARG A 453 -15.45 12.10 -20.58
N PHE A 454 -16.13 11.27 -21.38
CA PHE A 454 -17.02 10.23 -20.86
C PHE A 454 -16.24 9.16 -20.11
N VAL A 455 -15.16 8.63 -20.71
CA VAL A 455 -14.28 7.63 -20.08
C VAL A 455 -13.65 8.21 -18.81
N GLU A 456 -13.14 9.43 -18.86
CA GLU A 456 -12.56 10.13 -17.70
C GLU A 456 -13.57 10.23 -16.54
N LYS A 457 -14.83 10.66 -16.82
CA LYS A 457 -15.88 10.71 -15.80
C LYS A 457 -16.19 9.33 -15.22
N GLY A 458 -16.25 8.30 -16.07
CA GLY A 458 -16.45 6.93 -15.61
C GLY A 458 -15.32 6.43 -14.71
N VAL A 459 -14.09 6.72 -15.10
CA VAL A 459 -12.89 6.39 -14.31
C VAL A 459 -12.91 7.12 -12.97
N LYS A 460 -13.15 8.44 -12.98
CA LYS A 460 -13.29 9.23 -11.74
C LYS A 460 -14.36 8.68 -10.82
N ALA A 461 -15.53 8.32 -11.36
CA ALA A 461 -16.63 7.76 -10.59
C ALA A 461 -16.28 6.40 -9.97
N LEU A 462 -15.59 5.56 -10.72
CA LEU A 462 -15.18 4.23 -10.23
C LEU A 462 -14.16 4.33 -9.08
N PHE A 463 -13.20 5.28 -9.18
CA PHE A 463 -12.19 5.47 -8.13
C PHE A 463 -12.74 6.17 -6.90
N SER A 464 -13.50 7.25 -7.08
CA SER A 464 -14.04 8.00 -5.96
C SER A 464 -15.21 7.28 -5.29
N GLY A 465 -15.85 6.33 -5.98
CA GLY A 465 -17.11 5.73 -5.58
C GLY A 465 -18.29 6.71 -5.72
N TYR A 466 -18.08 7.89 -6.38
CA TYR A 466 -19.10 8.93 -6.54
C TYR A 466 -19.08 9.49 -7.96
N ILE A 467 -20.25 9.88 -8.43
CA ILE A 467 -20.43 10.55 -9.73
C ILE A 467 -20.53 12.06 -9.47
N SER A 468 -19.58 12.81 -10.01
CA SER A 468 -19.60 14.28 -9.96
C SER A 468 -20.64 14.84 -10.91
N THR A 469 -21.50 15.73 -10.42
CA THR A 469 -22.63 16.29 -11.20
C THR A 469 -22.23 17.44 -12.12
N SER A 470 -21.16 18.15 -11.78
CA SER A 470 -20.66 19.32 -12.54
C SER A 470 -19.12 19.41 -12.47
N THR A 471 -18.55 20.41 -13.12
CA THR A 471 -17.11 20.73 -13.05
C THR A 471 -16.94 22.25 -12.89
N PRO A 472 -16.55 22.74 -11.70
CA PRO A 472 -16.34 22.02 -10.43
C PRO A 472 -17.63 21.39 -9.89
N SER A 473 -17.51 20.26 -9.18
CA SER A 473 -18.69 19.59 -8.62
C SER A 473 -19.07 20.21 -7.29
N TYR A 474 -20.34 20.61 -7.16
CA TYR A 474 -20.92 21.09 -5.91
C TYR A 474 -21.60 19.96 -5.13
N PHE A 475 -22.02 18.92 -5.85
CA PHE A 475 -22.70 17.76 -5.31
C PHE A 475 -22.27 16.48 -6.04
N ASP A 476 -21.95 15.42 -5.29
CA ASP A 476 -21.55 14.13 -5.81
C ASP A 476 -22.59 13.06 -5.46
N ILE A 477 -23.01 12.25 -6.45
CA ILE A 477 -23.99 11.16 -6.29
C ILE A 477 -23.23 9.87 -5.91
N GLY A 478 -23.69 9.18 -4.89
CA GLY A 478 -23.09 7.92 -4.41
C GLY A 478 -23.32 7.68 -2.91
N PRO A 479 -22.59 6.73 -2.28
CA PRO A 479 -21.53 5.88 -2.85
C PRO A 479 -22.05 4.77 -3.77
N LEU A 480 -21.41 4.56 -4.91
CA LEU A 480 -21.86 3.62 -5.94
C LEU A 480 -21.89 2.16 -5.48
N ASN A 481 -20.95 1.76 -4.62
CA ASN A 481 -20.84 0.41 -4.08
C ASN A 481 -21.94 0.04 -3.07
N ALA A 482 -22.72 1.03 -2.63
CA ALA A 482 -23.83 0.85 -1.70
C ALA A 482 -25.21 1.11 -2.33
N MET A 483 -25.27 1.33 -3.66
CA MET A 483 -26.55 1.61 -4.34
C MET A 483 -27.46 0.39 -4.42
N ALA A 484 -26.87 -0.82 -4.39
CA ALA A 484 -27.63 -2.08 -4.39
C ALA A 484 -27.00 -3.06 -3.40
N SER A 485 -27.84 -3.75 -2.62
CA SER A 485 -27.44 -4.81 -1.70
C SER A 485 -28.58 -5.83 -1.56
N TYR A 486 -28.25 -6.99 -0.98
CA TYR A 486 -29.21 -8.04 -0.69
C TYR A 486 -28.97 -8.61 0.70
N ASN A 487 -30.04 -8.84 1.46
CA ASN A 487 -30.04 -9.62 2.68
C ASN A 487 -31.40 -10.30 2.88
N ASP A 488 -31.46 -11.29 3.79
CA ASP A 488 -32.63 -12.15 3.94
C ASP A 488 -33.87 -11.45 4.52
N ILE A 489 -33.71 -10.30 5.17
CA ILE A 489 -34.80 -9.52 5.77
C ILE A 489 -35.33 -8.47 4.78
N GLU A 490 -34.43 -7.69 4.20
CA GLU A 490 -34.78 -6.59 3.31
C GLU A 490 -34.99 -7.05 1.86
N GLY A 491 -34.56 -8.28 1.55
CA GLY A 491 -34.48 -8.77 0.18
C GLY A 491 -33.49 -7.91 -0.63
N PHE A 492 -33.84 -7.63 -1.86
CA PHE A 492 -33.08 -6.65 -2.65
C PHE A 492 -33.36 -5.25 -2.12
N LYS A 493 -32.30 -4.47 -1.84
CA LYS A 493 -32.37 -3.08 -1.37
C LYS A 493 -31.73 -2.17 -2.38
N LEU A 494 -32.46 -1.15 -2.78
CA LEU A 494 -31.96 -0.03 -3.59
C LEU A 494 -31.75 1.19 -2.72
N ARG A 495 -30.61 1.87 -2.91
CA ARG A 495 -30.24 3.08 -2.21
C ARG A 495 -29.84 4.17 -3.20
N ALA A 496 -30.34 5.38 -2.98
CA ALA A 496 -29.93 6.60 -3.67
C ALA A 496 -29.44 7.62 -2.64
N GLY A 497 -28.35 8.31 -2.96
CA GLY A 497 -27.81 9.31 -2.06
C GLY A 497 -26.69 10.11 -2.69
N GLY A 498 -26.12 11.00 -1.90
CA GLY A 498 -25.02 11.83 -2.32
C GLY A 498 -24.49 12.73 -1.21
N MET A 499 -23.51 13.56 -1.57
CA MET A 499 -22.85 14.48 -0.64
C MET A 499 -22.49 15.80 -1.32
N THR A 500 -22.46 16.86 -0.55
CA THR A 500 -21.90 18.14 -0.98
C THR A 500 -20.38 18.12 -0.95
N THR A 501 -19.75 19.00 -1.70
CA THR A 501 -18.29 19.14 -1.76
C THR A 501 -17.85 20.49 -1.21
N ALA A 502 -16.54 20.67 -1.01
CA ALA A 502 -15.98 21.95 -0.57
C ALA A 502 -16.15 23.09 -1.61
N ASN A 503 -16.47 22.77 -2.86
CA ASN A 503 -16.81 23.80 -3.85
C ASN A 503 -18.13 24.50 -3.54
N LEU A 504 -19.08 23.83 -2.82
CA LEU A 504 -20.30 24.46 -2.35
C LEU A 504 -20.01 25.35 -1.14
N SER A 505 -19.27 24.83 -0.18
CA SER A 505 -18.82 25.55 1.01
C SER A 505 -17.57 24.86 1.59
N PRO A 506 -16.53 25.62 1.95
CA PRO A 506 -15.35 25.06 2.58
C PRO A 506 -15.61 24.61 4.04
N HIS A 507 -16.70 25.01 4.63
CA HIS A 507 -17.07 24.74 6.03
C HIS A 507 -18.28 23.84 6.19
N TRP A 508 -19.33 24.00 5.36
CA TRP A 508 -20.58 23.27 5.48
C TRP A 508 -20.65 22.08 4.53
N PHE A 509 -20.91 20.91 5.08
CA PHE A 509 -21.04 19.66 4.31
C PHE A 509 -22.33 18.96 4.67
N GLY A 510 -23.02 18.44 3.64
CA GLY A 510 -24.22 17.63 3.77
C GLY A 510 -24.03 16.28 3.09
N ARG A 511 -24.58 15.24 3.70
CA ARG A 511 -24.66 13.90 3.10
C ARG A 511 -26.04 13.34 3.39
N PHE A 512 -26.67 12.72 2.40
CA PHE A 512 -27.96 12.10 2.59
C PHE A 512 -28.10 10.82 1.75
N TYR A 513 -28.98 9.96 2.20
CA TYR A 513 -29.44 8.84 1.41
C TYR A 513 -30.89 8.48 1.76
N THR A 514 -31.56 7.84 0.81
CA THR A 514 -32.78 7.10 1.01
C THR A 514 -32.64 5.72 0.41
N ALA A 515 -33.25 4.71 1.02
CA ALA A 515 -33.20 3.34 0.55
C ALA A 515 -34.56 2.65 0.74
N TYR A 516 -34.87 1.69 -0.13
CA TYR A 516 -36.08 0.87 -0.05
C TYR A 516 -35.72 -0.60 -0.11
N GLY A 517 -36.17 -1.38 0.89
CA GLY A 517 -36.06 -2.83 0.93
C GLY A 517 -37.30 -3.47 0.33
N PHE A 518 -37.13 -4.32 -0.68
CA PHE A 518 -38.23 -4.99 -1.37
C PHE A 518 -38.80 -6.19 -0.59
N GLY A 519 -38.04 -6.75 0.37
CA GLY A 519 -38.47 -7.84 1.22
C GLY A 519 -39.25 -7.39 2.44
N ASP A 520 -38.79 -6.35 3.13
CA ASP A 520 -39.44 -5.79 4.34
C ASP A 520 -40.40 -4.63 4.05
N HIS A 521 -40.44 -4.16 2.80
CA HIS A 521 -41.28 -3.05 2.31
C HIS A 521 -41.15 -1.75 3.11
N LYS A 522 -39.94 -1.46 3.62
CA LYS A 522 -39.66 -0.27 4.43
C LYS A 522 -38.71 0.69 3.76
N TRP A 523 -39.01 1.98 3.93
CA TRP A 523 -38.09 3.05 3.59
C TRP A 523 -37.09 3.28 4.72
N LYS A 524 -35.84 3.47 4.35
CA LYS A 524 -34.72 3.82 5.23
C LYS A 524 -34.13 5.15 4.75
N TYR A 525 -33.52 5.88 5.67
CA TYR A 525 -32.92 7.17 5.35
C TYR A 525 -31.74 7.49 6.27
N GLY A 526 -30.85 8.36 5.78
CA GLY A 526 -29.80 8.98 6.56
C GLY A 526 -29.56 10.39 6.10
N VAL A 527 -29.40 11.29 7.05
CA VAL A 527 -29.07 12.70 6.82
C VAL A 527 -27.93 13.08 7.75
N GLU A 528 -26.89 13.66 7.18
CA GLU A 528 -25.71 14.14 7.90
C GLU A 528 -25.47 15.60 7.54
N ALA A 529 -25.30 16.45 8.54
CA ALA A 529 -24.85 17.82 8.41
C ALA A 529 -23.57 18.00 9.23
N GLU A 530 -22.52 18.54 8.62
CA GLU A 530 -21.22 18.70 9.26
C GLU A 530 -20.70 20.12 9.03
N TYR A 531 -20.27 20.77 10.11
CA TYR A 531 -19.58 22.04 10.10
C TYR A 531 -18.10 21.81 10.40
N SER A 532 -17.21 22.18 9.48
CA SER A 532 -15.77 22.14 9.66
C SER A 532 -15.26 23.50 10.16
N PHE A 533 -14.53 23.50 11.27
CA PHE A 533 -13.87 24.70 11.80
C PHE A 533 -12.61 25.08 11.00
N ASN A 534 -12.12 24.15 10.14
CA ASN A 534 -10.99 24.38 9.23
C ASN A 534 -11.52 24.49 7.81
N ASP A 535 -10.89 25.37 7.01
CA ASP A 535 -11.12 25.40 5.56
C ASP A 535 -10.78 24.07 4.94
N LYS A 536 -11.69 23.54 4.13
CA LYS A 536 -11.50 22.31 3.37
C LYS A 536 -11.38 22.61 1.88
N ARG A 537 -10.53 21.86 1.17
CA ARG A 537 -10.34 22.02 -0.27
C ARG A 537 -11.24 21.10 -1.08
N TYR A 538 -11.53 19.90 -0.57
CA TYR A 538 -12.29 18.87 -1.28
C TYR A 538 -13.49 18.36 -0.49
N HIS A 539 -13.30 17.96 0.79
CA HIS A 539 -14.39 17.40 1.62
C HIS A 539 -14.07 17.47 3.13
N SER A 540 -15.06 17.20 3.96
CA SER A 540 -15.01 17.36 5.42
C SER A 540 -13.96 16.47 6.12
N ARG A 541 -13.57 15.34 5.51
CA ARG A 541 -12.66 14.36 6.10
C ARG A 541 -11.18 14.65 5.89
N GLU A 542 -10.83 15.75 5.23
CA GLU A 542 -9.43 16.17 5.08
C GLU A 542 -8.77 16.40 6.44
N PHE A 543 -7.50 16.01 6.52
CA PHE A 543 -6.69 16.20 7.72
C PHE A 543 -6.18 17.66 7.85
N PRO A 544 -6.14 18.22 9.05
CA PRO A 544 -6.72 17.68 10.30
C PRO A 544 -8.23 17.86 10.33
N VAL A 545 -8.97 16.88 10.85
CA VAL A 545 -10.41 17.03 11.09
C VAL A 545 -10.62 17.85 12.35
N HIS A 546 -11.36 18.95 12.22
CA HIS A 546 -11.87 19.73 13.33
C HIS A 546 -13.31 20.12 12.99
N SER A 547 -14.28 19.34 13.44
CA SER A 547 -15.67 19.47 12.98
C SER A 547 -16.68 19.10 14.04
N LEU A 548 -17.89 19.65 13.86
CA LEU A 548 -19.12 19.27 14.56
C LEU A 548 -20.07 18.66 13.53
N ARG A 549 -20.56 17.46 13.78
CA ARG A 549 -21.40 16.69 12.85
C ARG A 549 -22.65 16.18 13.52
N LEU A 550 -23.80 16.46 12.92
CA LEU A 550 -25.09 15.87 13.26
C LEU A 550 -25.43 14.78 12.24
N ASN A 551 -25.75 13.59 12.70
CA ASN A 551 -26.18 12.47 11.88
C ASN A 551 -27.52 11.92 12.40
N LEU A 552 -28.49 11.75 11.50
CA LEU A 552 -29.80 11.18 11.76
C LEU A 552 -30.01 10.02 10.81
N THR A 553 -30.18 8.82 11.35
CA THR A 553 -30.37 7.61 10.53
C THR A 553 -31.58 6.82 10.99
N TYR A 554 -32.27 6.19 10.03
CA TYR A 554 -33.21 5.10 10.25
C TYR A 554 -32.87 3.97 9.27
N ASP A 555 -32.41 2.85 9.82
CA ASP A 555 -31.96 1.72 9.02
C ASP A 555 -32.09 0.40 9.81
N THR A 556 -31.79 -0.73 9.18
CA THR A 556 -31.62 -2.01 9.86
C THR A 556 -30.33 -2.03 10.67
N TYR A 557 -30.36 -2.66 11.83
CA TYR A 557 -29.23 -2.84 12.73
C TYR A 557 -29.08 -4.32 13.11
N HIS A 558 -27.84 -4.82 13.02
CA HIS A 558 -27.48 -6.16 13.39
C HIS A 558 -26.72 -6.14 14.73
N PRO A 559 -27.36 -6.50 15.85
CA PRO A 559 -26.69 -6.53 17.15
C PRO A 559 -25.50 -7.48 17.14
N GLY A 560 -24.36 -7.04 17.70
CA GLY A 560 -23.13 -7.83 17.73
C GLY A 560 -22.39 -7.94 16.41
N GLN A 561 -22.86 -7.30 15.33
CA GLN A 561 -22.13 -7.12 14.09
C GLN A 561 -21.75 -5.66 13.92
N SER A 562 -20.71 -5.24 14.61
CA SER A 562 -20.15 -3.91 14.46
C SER A 562 -19.20 -3.88 13.24
N TYR A 563 -19.76 -3.65 12.07
CA TYR A 563 -18.98 -3.37 10.85
C TYR A 563 -18.38 -1.96 10.97
N MET A 564 -17.28 -1.87 11.67
CA MET A 564 -16.57 -0.59 11.82
C MET A 564 -15.87 -0.20 10.51
N PHE A 565 -15.79 -1.12 9.54
CA PHE A 565 -14.81 -1.10 8.46
C PHE A 565 -15.39 -1.32 7.09
N THR A 566 -16.59 -1.84 7.00
CA THR A 566 -17.29 -2.07 5.74
C THR A 566 -18.68 -1.48 5.83
N ASN A 567 -19.13 -0.86 4.72
CA ASN A 567 -20.53 -0.49 4.62
C ASN A 567 -21.36 -1.79 4.62
N PRO A 568 -22.32 -1.97 5.52
CA PRO A 568 -23.18 -3.15 5.58
C PRO A 568 -23.96 -3.37 4.28
N ASP A 569 -24.17 -2.34 3.47
CA ASP A 569 -24.83 -2.39 2.18
C ASP A 569 -23.90 -2.72 1.00
N ASN A 570 -22.73 -3.30 1.25
CA ASN A 570 -21.82 -3.71 0.19
C ASN A 570 -22.27 -5.03 -0.43
N PHE A 571 -22.40 -5.08 -1.76
CA PHE A 571 -22.82 -6.27 -2.52
C PHE A 571 -21.97 -7.52 -2.20
N ILE A 572 -20.67 -7.37 -2.01
CA ILE A 572 -19.77 -8.50 -1.68
C ILE A 572 -20.10 -9.11 -0.32
N LEU A 573 -20.54 -8.32 0.65
CA LEU A 573 -20.96 -8.77 1.97
C LEU A 573 -22.35 -9.41 1.96
N SER A 574 -23.09 -9.24 0.87
CA SER A 574 -24.36 -9.94 0.66
C SER A 574 -24.18 -11.43 0.39
N LEU A 575 -22.95 -11.89 0.05
CA LEU A 575 -22.63 -13.31 -0.12
C LEU A 575 -22.44 -13.98 1.26
N LYS A 576 -23.54 -14.20 1.95
CA LYS A 576 -23.55 -14.83 3.27
C LYS A 576 -23.42 -16.35 3.20
N ARG A 577 -22.77 -16.92 4.20
CA ARG A 577 -22.65 -18.36 4.45
C ARG A 577 -23.79 -18.86 5.35
N ARG A 578 -24.21 -18.03 6.26
CA ARG A 578 -25.32 -18.26 7.18
C ARG A 578 -26.25 -17.06 7.15
N ASP A 579 -27.52 -17.34 7.29
CA ASP A 579 -28.54 -16.32 7.43
C ASP A 579 -28.37 -15.60 8.77
N ASP A 580 -28.59 -14.30 8.76
CA ASP A 580 -28.59 -13.48 9.97
C ASP A 580 -29.96 -12.85 10.14
N TYR A 581 -30.79 -13.53 10.93
CA TYR A 581 -32.12 -13.07 11.26
C TYR A 581 -32.18 -12.17 12.50
N ASN A 582 -31.03 -11.96 13.20
CA ASN A 582 -30.94 -11.10 14.37
C ASN A 582 -30.88 -9.62 13.96
N VAL A 583 -31.97 -9.07 13.49
CA VAL A 583 -32.08 -7.72 12.97
C VAL A 583 -33.11 -6.93 13.77
N THR A 584 -32.78 -5.70 14.11
CA THR A 584 -33.71 -4.67 14.61
C THR A 584 -33.77 -3.51 13.64
N TYR A 585 -34.82 -2.67 13.75
CA TYR A 585 -34.87 -1.37 13.06
C TYR A 585 -34.43 -0.30 14.04
N GLN A 586 -33.43 0.47 13.66
CA GLN A 586 -32.80 1.45 14.53
C GLN A 586 -33.00 2.88 13.99
N ARG A 587 -33.48 3.78 14.84
CA ARG A 587 -33.33 5.22 14.63
C ARG A 587 -32.25 5.73 15.56
N LEU A 588 -31.26 6.37 14.99
CA LEU A 588 -30.12 6.90 15.74
C LEU A 588 -29.87 8.36 15.37
N ALA A 589 -29.84 9.21 16.38
CA ALA A 589 -29.39 10.59 16.29
C ALA A 589 -28.03 10.71 17.00
N THR A 590 -27.03 11.23 16.30
CA THR A 590 -25.67 11.37 16.83
C THR A 590 -25.15 12.78 16.58
N LEU A 591 -24.74 13.49 17.63
CA LEU A 591 -23.97 14.72 17.52
C LEU A 591 -22.53 14.42 17.89
N THR A 592 -21.60 14.63 16.95
CA THR A 592 -20.19 14.27 17.10
C THR A 592 -19.30 15.50 16.95
N TYR A 593 -18.45 15.75 17.92
CA TYR A 593 -17.33 16.69 17.82
C TYR A 593 -16.03 15.90 17.62
N THR A 594 -15.23 16.25 16.63
CA THR A 594 -13.93 15.62 16.35
C THR A 594 -12.83 16.68 16.27
N HIS A 595 -11.74 16.47 16.97
CA HIS A 595 -10.55 17.32 16.89
C HIS A 595 -9.28 16.47 16.74
N GLU A 596 -8.61 16.61 15.62
CA GLU A 596 -7.35 15.95 15.30
C GLU A 596 -6.18 16.92 15.39
N ARG A 597 -5.04 16.40 15.87
CA ARG A 597 -3.79 17.14 15.98
C ARG A 597 -2.69 16.50 15.14
N HIS A 598 -1.75 17.31 14.70
CA HIS A 598 -0.60 16.85 13.89
C HIS A 598 0.35 15.85 14.62
N ASN A 599 0.30 15.79 15.94
CA ASN A 599 1.08 14.83 16.75
C ASN A 599 0.48 13.40 16.78
N GLY A 600 -0.56 13.14 16.01
CA GLY A 600 -1.26 11.86 15.96
C GLY A 600 -2.33 11.66 17.02
N LEU A 601 -2.62 12.66 17.87
CA LEU A 601 -3.72 12.61 18.82
C LEU A 601 -5.03 13.05 18.14
N SER A 602 -6.09 12.25 18.30
CA SER A 602 -7.46 12.56 17.89
C SER A 602 -8.40 12.34 19.07
N VAL A 603 -9.26 13.32 19.31
CA VAL A 603 -10.32 13.27 20.32
C VAL A 603 -11.65 13.34 19.59
N THR A 604 -12.53 12.38 19.88
CA THR A 604 -13.90 12.38 19.37
C THR A 604 -14.86 12.24 20.55
N ALA A 605 -15.78 13.20 20.69
CA ALA A 605 -16.86 13.14 21.64
C ALA A 605 -18.20 13.08 20.89
N SER A 606 -19.08 12.16 21.27
CA SER A 606 -20.40 12.07 20.63
C SER A 606 -21.53 11.86 21.64
N VAL A 607 -22.66 12.49 21.37
CA VAL A 607 -23.91 12.28 22.08
C VAL A 607 -24.83 11.50 21.16
N ASN A 608 -25.37 10.40 21.67
CA ASN A 608 -26.18 9.46 20.92
C ASN A 608 -27.56 9.31 21.57
N VAL A 609 -28.60 9.33 20.76
CA VAL A 609 -29.99 9.03 21.15
C VAL A 609 -30.53 7.99 20.18
N GLU A 610 -30.91 6.86 20.72
CA GLU A 610 -31.31 5.68 19.98
C GLU A 610 -32.72 5.20 20.33
N ARG A 611 -33.46 4.79 19.31
CA ARG A 611 -34.65 3.96 19.45
C ARG A 611 -34.57 2.79 18.51
N GLN A 612 -34.75 1.59 19.03
CA GLN A 612 -34.84 0.36 18.24
C GLN A 612 -36.23 -0.28 18.36
N TRP A 613 -36.66 -0.91 17.28
CA TRP A 613 -37.87 -1.70 17.21
C TRP A 613 -37.51 -3.16 16.92
N PRO A 614 -38.32 -4.13 17.41
CA PRO A 614 -38.07 -5.53 17.13
C PRO A 614 -38.08 -5.78 15.62
N GLY A 615 -37.19 -6.68 15.18
CA GLY A 615 -37.20 -7.23 13.82
C GLY A 615 -38.15 -8.39 13.70
N PRO A 616 -38.33 -8.95 12.50
CA PRO A 616 -39.24 -10.09 12.27
C PRO A 616 -38.91 -11.34 13.10
N HIS A 617 -37.62 -11.55 13.39
CA HIS A 617 -37.12 -12.74 14.08
C HIS A 617 -36.40 -12.43 15.40
N LEU A 618 -36.30 -11.17 15.79
CA LEU A 618 -35.67 -10.73 17.02
C LEU A 618 -36.67 -9.91 17.87
N PRO A 619 -37.47 -10.54 18.71
CA PRO A 619 -38.34 -9.86 19.65
C PRO A 619 -37.52 -9.23 20.78
N LEU A 620 -37.97 -8.08 21.28
CA LEU A 620 -37.38 -7.43 22.46
C LEU A 620 -38.17 -7.92 23.71
N THR A 621 -37.73 -9.05 24.27
CA THR A 621 -38.40 -9.67 25.39
C THR A 621 -37.55 -9.57 26.66
N LEU A 622 -38.17 -9.15 27.78
CA LEU A 622 -37.51 -9.16 29.09
C LEU A 622 -37.35 -10.60 29.61
N GLY A 623 -36.48 -10.80 30.58
CA GLY A 623 -36.31 -12.06 31.29
C GLY A 623 -37.60 -12.51 32.01
N THR A 624 -38.54 -11.60 32.28
CA THR A 624 -39.87 -11.86 32.79
C THR A 624 -40.82 -12.48 31.76
N GLY A 625 -40.48 -12.50 30.46
CA GLY A 625 -41.35 -12.87 29.35
C GLY A 625 -42.15 -11.72 28.75
N GLU A 626 -42.10 -10.52 29.31
CA GLU A 626 -42.77 -9.34 28.80
C GLU A 626 -42.11 -8.83 27.51
N ALA A 627 -42.88 -8.62 26.45
CA ALA A 627 -42.40 -8.05 25.19
C ALA A 627 -42.42 -6.54 25.22
N LEU A 628 -41.29 -5.90 24.90
CA LEU A 628 -41.19 -4.46 24.77
C LEU A 628 -41.48 -4.01 23.34
N PRO A 629 -42.25 -2.92 23.16
CA PRO A 629 -42.55 -2.39 21.82
C PRO A 629 -41.34 -1.71 21.19
N ASN A 630 -40.42 -1.20 22.00
CA ASN A 630 -39.18 -0.57 21.57
C ASN A 630 -38.11 -0.61 22.67
N PHE A 631 -36.87 -0.31 22.26
CA PHE A 631 -35.72 -0.12 23.11
C PHE A 631 -35.20 1.31 22.94
N ASP A 632 -35.23 2.07 24.00
CA ASP A 632 -34.75 3.47 24.02
C ASP A 632 -33.50 3.60 24.88
N MET A 633 -32.48 4.25 24.34
CA MET A 633 -31.22 4.51 25.04
C MET A 633 -30.51 5.76 24.57
N SER A 634 -29.84 6.43 25.48
CA SER A 634 -28.99 7.58 25.21
C SER A 634 -27.63 7.44 25.94
N TRP A 635 -26.56 7.88 25.29
CA TRP A 635 -25.22 7.81 25.86
C TRP A 635 -24.29 8.82 25.22
N ILE A 636 -23.17 9.07 25.92
CA ILE A 636 -22.03 9.85 25.44
C ILE A 636 -20.86 8.88 25.22
N ASP A 637 -20.21 8.98 24.07
CA ASP A 637 -18.94 8.33 23.80
C ASP A 637 -17.81 9.38 23.82
N LEU A 638 -16.69 9.02 24.43
CA LEU A 638 -15.43 9.74 24.38
C LEU A 638 -14.37 8.78 23.86
N ASP A 639 -13.88 9.03 22.65
CA ASP A 639 -12.86 8.22 21.99
C ASP A 639 -11.57 9.03 21.88
N LEU A 640 -10.50 8.48 22.46
CA LEU A 640 -9.15 8.98 22.34
C LEU A 640 -8.36 8.05 21.45
N ARG A 641 -7.72 8.59 20.42
CA ARG A 641 -6.87 7.85 19.53
C ARG A 641 -5.51 8.51 19.45
N TYR A 642 -4.47 7.71 19.66
CA TYR A 642 -3.09 8.15 19.57
C TYR A 642 -2.32 7.26 18.59
N ALA A 643 -1.80 7.86 17.52
CA ALA A 643 -1.04 7.17 16.49
C ALA A 643 0.18 8.02 16.10
N PRO A 644 1.23 8.03 16.94
CA PRO A 644 2.42 8.82 16.71
C PRO A 644 3.15 8.35 15.46
N GLY A 645 3.55 9.29 14.61
CA GLY A 645 4.29 9.03 13.38
C GLY A 645 3.49 8.32 12.27
N GLU A 646 2.17 8.17 12.42
CA GLU A 646 1.33 7.64 11.36
C GLU A 646 1.31 8.60 10.17
N LYS A 647 1.62 8.06 9.00
CA LYS A 647 1.47 8.73 7.71
C LYS A 647 0.27 8.13 6.99
N PHE A 648 -0.50 8.95 6.32
CA PHE A 648 -1.69 8.49 5.63
C PHE A 648 -1.86 9.20 4.29
N TYR A 649 -2.53 8.52 3.43
CA TYR A 649 -2.98 8.94 2.13
C TYR A 649 -4.41 9.46 2.24
N GLN A 650 -4.68 10.66 1.75
CA GLN A 650 -5.98 11.30 1.79
C GLN A 650 -6.71 11.04 0.46
N THR A 651 -7.88 10.41 0.50
CA THR A 651 -8.83 10.38 -0.61
C THR A 651 -9.94 11.39 -0.40
N ARG A 652 -10.87 11.52 -1.33
CA ARG A 652 -12.01 12.41 -1.19
C ARG A 652 -12.86 12.14 0.05
N THR A 653 -12.99 10.91 0.48
CA THR A 653 -13.95 10.52 1.51
C THR A 653 -13.33 9.82 2.72
N TYR A 654 -12.06 9.41 2.65
CA TYR A 654 -11.38 8.65 3.70
C TYR A 654 -9.86 8.83 3.60
N ARG A 655 -9.17 8.36 4.63
CA ARG A 655 -7.71 8.32 4.73
C ARG A 655 -7.22 6.90 4.82
N LEU A 656 -6.08 6.63 4.20
CA LEU A 656 -5.41 5.34 4.19
C LEU A 656 -4.05 5.48 4.89
N PRO A 657 -3.77 4.77 5.99
CA PRO A 657 -2.44 4.80 6.57
C PRO A 657 -1.44 4.15 5.61
N VAL A 658 -0.30 4.78 5.47
CA VAL A 658 0.76 4.39 4.55
C VAL A 658 1.80 3.56 5.29
N ASN A 659 2.23 4.01 6.46
CA ASN A 659 3.16 3.29 7.32
C ASN A 659 2.38 2.45 8.35
N LEU A 660 2.14 1.20 8.04
CA LEU A 660 1.34 0.28 8.85
C LEU A 660 2.03 -0.18 10.14
N ASP A 661 3.30 0.17 10.32
CA ASP A 661 4.10 -0.13 11.52
C ASP A 661 4.01 0.95 12.61
N ALA A 662 3.35 2.08 12.35
CA ALA A 662 3.04 3.04 13.39
C ALA A 662 2.06 2.43 14.42
N PRO A 663 2.36 2.49 15.73
CA PRO A 663 1.44 1.99 16.73
C PRO A 663 0.17 2.84 16.79
N VAL A 664 -0.98 2.18 16.94
CA VAL A 664 -2.26 2.83 17.13
C VAL A 664 -2.86 2.38 18.45
N VAL A 665 -3.09 3.32 19.35
CA VAL A 665 -3.74 3.09 20.65
C VAL A 665 -5.07 3.82 20.65
N MET A 666 -6.15 3.13 21.01
CA MET A 666 -7.48 3.71 21.11
C MET A 666 -8.08 3.40 22.48
N LEU A 667 -8.55 4.42 23.18
CA LEU A 667 -9.32 4.31 24.40
C LEU A 667 -10.72 4.87 24.16
N SER A 668 -11.73 4.05 24.38
CA SER A 668 -13.13 4.40 24.22
C SER A 668 -13.84 4.31 25.56
N GLN A 669 -14.51 5.39 25.96
CA GLN A 669 -15.35 5.45 27.15
C GLN A 669 -16.77 5.77 26.73
N ARG A 670 -17.72 4.93 27.16
CA ARG A 670 -19.17 5.15 26.96
C ARG A 670 -19.85 5.33 28.30
N ILE A 671 -20.67 6.38 28.41
CA ILE A 671 -21.43 6.69 29.59
C ILE A 671 -22.87 7.04 29.21
N GLY A 672 -23.84 6.33 29.73
CA GLY A 672 -25.25 6.60 29.57
C GLY A 672 -25.98 6.35 30.88
N SER A 673 -26.95 7.19 31.18
CA SER A 673 -27.75 7.10 32.39
C SER A 673 -29.22 6.94 32.01
N ARG A 674 -29.94 6.14 32.77
CA ARG A 674 -31.41 6.06 32.66
C ARG A 674 -32.04 7.39 33.01
N HIS A 675 -33.18 7.67 32.43
CA HIS A 675 -33.97 8.91 32.54
C HIS A 675 -33.43 10.12 31.76
N ILE A 676 -32.25 9.99 31.10
CA ILE A 676 -31.75 11.05 30.20
C ILE A 676 -32.24 10.76 28.78
N ALA A 677 -32.87 11.77 28.16
CA ALA A 677 -33.42 11.71 26.79
C ALA A 677 -34.28 10.46 26.51
N GLY A 678 -35.09 10.04 27.47
CA GLY A 678 -35.97 8.86 27.33
C GLY A 678 -35.30 7.50 27.52
N SER A 679 -34.02 7.47 27.93
CA SER A 679 -33.31 6.24 28.17
C SER A 679 -33.92 5.44 29.34
N ARG A 680 -34.12 4.14 29.14
CA ARG A 680 -34.55 3.23 30.22
C ARG A 680 -33.37 2.52 30.88
N TRP A 681 -32.21 2.59 30.29
CA TRP A 681 -31.03 1.81 30.64
C TRP A 681 -29.83 2.68 30.97
N SER A 682 -28.90 2.13 31.69
CA SER A 682 -27.61 2.77 31.99
C SER A 682 -26.46 1.98 31.38
N VAL A 683 -25.39 2.66 30.99
CA VAL A 683 -24.15 2.05 30.53
C VAL A 683 -22.95 2.88 31.03
N CYS A 684 -21.98 2.20 31.56
CA CYS A 684 -20.63 2.74 31.77
C CYS A 684 -19.65 1.69 31.33
N ARG A 685 -18.97 1.89 30.19
CA ARG A 685 -18.03 0.89 29.68
C ARG A 685 -16.78 1.56 29.15
N THR A 686 -15.64 0.91 29.43
CA THR A 686 -14.33 1.31 28.94
C THR A 686 -13.80 0.22 28.03
N GLN A 687 -13.17 0.62 26.91
CA GLN A 687 -12.52 -0.30 25.96
C GLN A 687 -11.18 0.27 25.54
N LEU A 688 -10.14 -0.56 25.56
CA LEU A 688 -8.81 -0.27 25.05
C LEU A 688 -8.50 -1.16 23.86
N SER A 689 -7.92 -0.59 22.82
CA SER A 689 -7.43 -1.34 21.64
C SER A 689 -6.04 -0.86 21.27
N VAL A 690 -5.16 -1.80 20.97
CA VAL A 690 -3.78 -1.53 20.54
C VAL A 690 -3.52 -2.33 19.28
N GLN A 691 -3.00 -1.66 18.28
CA GLN A 691 -2.63 -2.29 16.99
C GLN A 691 -1.20 -1.91 16.62
N LYS A 692 -0.43 -2.89 16.16
CA LYS A 692 0.92 -2.67 15.66
C LYS A 692 1.34 -3.75 14.67
N ARG A 693 2.08 -3.34 13.63
CA ARG A 693 2.81 -4.24 12.74
C ARG A 693 4.27 -4.35 13.18
N PHE A 694 4.77 -5.58 13.22
CA PHE A 694 6.17 -5.89 13.46
C PHE A 694 6.78 -6.50 12.20
N TRP A 695 7.79 -5.85 11.64
CA TRP A 695 8.52 -6.36 10.50
C TRP A 695 9.57 -7.37 10.92
N MET A 696 9.65 -8.48 10.20
CA MET A 696 10.63 -9.55 10.41
C MET A 696 11.65 -9.61 9.25
N SER A 697 12.02 -8.44 8.72
CA SER A 697 12.93 -8.32 7.58
C SER A 697 12.49 -9.17 6.38
N ALA A 698 13.34 -10.04 5.84
CA ALA A 698 13.02 -10.92 4.70
C ALA A 698 11.95 -12.00 4.99
N TRP A 699 11.55 -12.18 6.25
CA TRP A 699 10.57 -13.17 6.69
C TRP A 699 9.13 -12.64 6.75
N GLY A 700 8.90 -11.43 6.25
CA GLY A 700 7.57 -10.83 6.23
C GLY A 700 7.26 -10.01 7.48
N TYR A 701 6.02 -10.07 7.98
CA TYR A 701 5.57 -9.25 9.11
C TYR A 701 4.46 -9.92 9.93
N LEU A 702 4.37 -9.49 11.19
CA LEU A 702 3.33 -9.88 12.13
C LEU A 702 2.44 -8.67 12.41
N ASP A 703 1.15 -8.78 12.14
CA ASP A 703 0.12 -7.85 12.57
C ASP A 703 -0.48 -8.33 13.88
N LEU A 704 -0.43 -7.49 14.90
CA LEU A 704 -0.95 -7.78 16.23
C LEU A 704 -2.02 -6.75 16.60
N ILE A 705 -3.22 -7.23 16.99
CA ILE A 705 -4.30 -6.43 17.53
C ILE A 705 -4.69 -7.02 18.90
N GLY A 706 -4.59 -6.20 19.93
CA GLY A 706 -5.04 -6.53 21.28
C GLY A 706 -6.21 -5.64 21.66
N LYS A 707 -7.26 -6.21 22.24
CA LYS A 707 -8.41 -5.47 22.75
C LYS A 707 -8.81 -5.96 24.12
N GLY A 708 -9.29 -5.07 24.96
CA GLY A 708 -9.87 -5.40 26.24
C GLY A 708 -10.91 -4.37 26.63
N GLY A 709 -11.87 -4.78 27.43
CA GLY A 709 -12.93 -3.89 27.89
C GLY A 709 -13.66 -4.40 29.11
N HIS A 710 -14.28 -3.47 29.82
CA HIS A 710 -15.10 -3.74 30.98
C HIS A 710 -16.31 -2.81 31.04
N VAL A 711 -17.47 -3.38 31.41
CA VAL A 711 -18.71 -2.68 31.67
C VAL A 711 -18.85 -2.51 33.21
N TRP A 712 -18.74 -1.27 33.65
CA TRP A 712 -18.80 -0.89 35.08
C TRP A 712 -20.21 -0.79 35.64
N SER A 713 -21.20 -0.57 34.73
CA SER A 713 -22.59 -0.45 35.08
C SER A 713 -23.24 -1.82 35.36
N ARG A 714 -24.26 -1.78 36.21
CA ARG A 714 -25.17 -2.90 36.46
C ARG A 714 -26.43 -2.71 35.62
N ASN A 715 -27.17 -3.79 35.37
CA ASN A 715 -28.43 -3.77 34.64
C ASN A 715 -28.24 -3.23 33.19
N THR A 716 -27.11 -3.56 32.56
CA THR A 716 -26.80 -3.13 31.20
C THR A 716 -27.37 -4.12 30.19
N PRO A 717 -28.19 -3.69 29.23
CA PRO A 717 -28.78 -4.55 28.22
C PRO A 717 -27.72 -5.09 27.24
N TYR A 718 -27.95 -6.24 26.62
CA TYR A 718 -26.97 -6.90 25.76
C TYR A 718 -26.50 -6.07 24.56
N PHE A 719 -27.29 -5.13 24.06
CA PHE A 719 -26.90 -4.18 23.02
C PHE A 719 -25.66 -3.33 23.40
N GLN A 720 -25.37 -3.20 24.68
CA GLN A 720 -24.26 -2.41 25.22
C GLN A 720 -23.14 -3.30 25.79
N LEU A 721 -23.31 -4.59 25.86
CA LEU A 721 -22.30 -5.57 26.26
C LEU A 721 -21.29 -5.81 25.13
N PHE A 722 -20.21 -6.50 25.44
CA PHE A 722 -19.23 -6.88 24.44
C PHE A 722 -19.60 -8.19 23.75
N ILE A 723 -19.74 -8.13 22.44
CA ILE A 723 -20.08 -9.24 21.56
C ILE A 723 -19.03 -9.31 20.48
N PRO A 724 -18.29 -10.43 20.33
CA PRO A 724 -17.30 -10.56 19.27
C PRO A 724 -18.00 -10.62 17.90
N ASN A 725 -17.40 -9.99 16.91
CA ASN A 725 -17.93 -9.94 15.56
C ASN A 725 -17.94 -11.33 14.93
N ALA A 726 -19.10 -11.88 14.63
CA ALA A 726 -19.25 -13.13 13.90
C ALA A 726 -19.18 -12.88 12.39
N ASN A 727 -18.27 -13.56 11.71
CA ASN A 727 -18.20 -13.50 10.25
C ASN A 727 -19.16 -14.51 9.63
N LEU A 728 -20.31 -14.06 9.22
CA LEU A 728 -21.34 -14.89 8.58
C LEU A 728 -21.17 -15.00 7.06
N THR A 729 -20.08 -14.47 6.48
CA THR A 729 -19.81 -14.49 5.04
C THR A 729 -18.73 -15.50 4.67
N TYR A 730 -18.61 -15.81 3.38
CA TYR A 730 -17.49 -16.59 2.86
C TYR A 730 -16.19 -15.79 2.77
N THR A 731 -16.23 -14.47 2.94
CA THR A 731 -15.06 -13.61 2.83
C THR A 731 -14.30 -13.52 4.15
N ILE A 732 -12.97 -13.36 4.07
CA ILE A 732 -12.15 -13.05 5.24
C ILE A 732 -12.47 -11.61 5.66
N GLN A 733 -12.91 -11.45 6.89
CA GLN A 733 -13.14 -10.16 7.51
C GLN A 733 -12.18 -9.98 8.69
N PRO A 734 -11.51 -8.83 8.83
CA PRO A 734 -10.71 -8.55 10.01
C PRO A 734 -11.57 -8.25 11.20
N GLU A 735 -10.94 -8.33 12.37
CA GLU A 735 -11.57 -8.12 13.66
C GLU A 735 -12.87 -8.93 13.83
N SER A 736 -12.98 -10.04 13.10
CA SER A 736 -14.11 -10.96 13.17
C SER A 736 -13.63 -12.39 13.29
N TYR A 737 -14.49 -13.22 13.88
CA TYR A 737 -14.25 -14.63 14.07
C TYR A 737 -15.00 -15.43 12.99
N ALA A 738 -14.27 -16.31 12.32
CA ALA A 738 -14.78 -17.02 11.15
C ALA A 738 -15.79 -18.12 11.49
N LEU A 739 -15.74 -18.69 12.70
CA LEU A 739 -16.46 -19.92 13.05
C LEU A 739 -17.36 -19.77 14.28
N ILE A 740 -17.60 -18.55 14.78
CA ILE A 740 -18.62 -18.28 15.80
C ILE A 740 -19.97 -17.99 15.14
N ASN A 741 -21.04 -18.27 15.87
CA ASN A 741 -22.37 -17.82 15.50
C ASN A 741 -22.62 -16.40 16.01
N ALA A 742 -23.55 -15.71 15.38
CA ALA A 742 -23.99 -14.41 15.88
C ALA A 742 -24.51 -14.55 17.33
N MET A 743 -24.12 -13.62 18.21
CA MET A 743 -24.54 -13.58 19.62
C MET A 743 -24.12 -14.79 20.49
N GLU A 744 -23.24 -15.67 20.00
CA GLU A 744 -22.79 -16.85 20.74
C GLU A 744 -22.06 -16.49 22.03
N PHE A 745 -21.27 -15.41 22.03
CA PHE A 745 -20.56 -14.93 23.21
C PHE A 745 -21.02 -13.51 23.56
N ILE A 746 -21.53 -13.32 24.76
CA ILE A 746 -21.97 -12.02 25.29
C ILE A 746 -21.32 -11.86 26.66
N THR A 747 -20.55 -10.80 26.87
CA THR A 747 -19.71 -10.59 28.06
C THR A 747 -19.75 -9.14 28.51
N ASP A 748 -19.56 -8.88 29.79
CA ASP A 748 -19.36 -7.54 30.37
C ASP A 748 -17.88 -7.20 30.56
N SER A 749 -17.03 -8.20 30.53
CA SER A 749 -15.57 -8.04 30.57
C SER A 749 -14.96 -8.95 29.51
N TYR A 750 -13.99 -8.45 28.74
CA TYR A 750 -13.34 -9.26 27.74
C TYR A 750 -11.89 -8.86 27.50
N ALA A 751 -11.13 -9.80 26.95
CA ALA A 751 -9.84 -9.61 26.34
C ALA A 751 -9.76 -10.42 25.05
N SER A 752 -9.16 -9.87 24.03
CA SER A 752 -8.95 -10.57 22.75
C SER A 752 -7.60 -10.23 22.14
N ILE A 753 -7.03 -11.20 21.46
CA ILE A 753 -5.80 -11.04 20.69
C ILE A 753 -6.05 -11.63 19.31
N GLU A 754 -5.71 -10.86 18.30
CA GLU A 754 -5.60 -11.29 16.91
C GLU A 754 -4.17 -11.13 16.44
N ALA A 755 -3.52 -12.23 16.06
CA ALA A 755 -2.17 -12.26 15.53
C ALA A 755 -2.22 -12.84 14.12
N THR A 756 -1.77 -12.08 13.11
CA THR A 756 -1.69 -12.54 11.73
C THR A 756 -0.27 -12.39 11.21
N TYR A 757 0.37 -13.52 10.90
CA TYR A 757 1.70 -13.56 10.34
C TYR A 757 1.64 -13.75 8.83
N TRP A 758 2.23 -12.81 8.10
CA TRP A 758 2.34 -12.78 6.65
C TRP A 758 3.77 -13.13 6.27
N ALA A 759 4.00 -14.37 5.84
CA ALA A 759 5.35 -14.85 5.60
C ALA A 759 5.92 -14.44 4.22
N ASN A 760 5.13 -13.83 3.34
CA ASN A 760 5.56 -13.34 2.02
C ASN A 760 6.31 -14.38 1.18
N GLY A 761 5.93 -15.66 1.28
CA GLY A 761 6.58 -16.76 0.57
C GLY A 761 7.88 -17.26 1.23
N ALA A 762 8.12 -16.91 2.49
CA ALA A 762 9.34 -17.29 3.21
C ALA A 762 9.56 -18.80 3.28
N LEU A 763 8.51 -19.60 3.28
CA LEU A 763 8.58 -21.07 3.27
C LEU A 763 8.41 -21.64 1.85
N LEU A 764 7.35 -21.26 1.12
CA LEU A 764 6.99 -21.84 -0.18
C LEU A 764 8.03 -21.53 -1.28
N ASN A 765 8.73 -20.41 -1.19
CA ASN A 765 9.78 -20.04 -2.13
C ASN A 765 11.03 -20.94 -2.04
N TYR A 766 11.18 -21.76 -0.99
CA TYR A 766 12.25 -22.74 -0.92
C TYR A 766 11.90 -24.05 -1.66
N VAL A 767 10.62 -24.29 -1.96
CA VAL A 767 10.19 -25.50 -2.67
C VAL A 767 10.18 -25.19 -4.17
N PRO A 768 11.03 -25.84 -4.99
CA PRO A 768 11.27 -25.44 -6.39
C PRO A 768 10.02 -25.40 -7.27
N LEU A 769 9.06 -26.31 -7.06
CA LEU A 769 7.80 -26.34 -7.81
C LEU A 769 6.87 -25.22 -7.38
N LEU A 770 6.71 -25.00 -6.07
CA LEU A 770 5.80 -24.00 -5.49
C LEU A 770 6.32 -22.58 -5.71
N LYS A 771 7.63 -22.38 -5.73
CA LYS A 771 8.27 -21.11 -6.07
C LYS A 771 7.76 -20.51 -7.39
N LYS A 772 7.53 -21.36 -8.42
CA LYS A 772 7.03 -20.92 -9.73
C LYS A 772 5.60 -20.34 -9.66
N LEU A 773 4.81 -20.77 -8.68
CA LEU A 773 3.45 -20.31 -8.46
C LEU A 773 3.40 -18.98 -7.69
N ARG A 774 4.52 -18.53 -7.12
CA ARG A 774 4.66 -17.30 -6.34
C ARG A 774 3.62 -17.18 -5.21
N LEU A 775 3.24 -18.31 -4.62
CA LEU A 775 2.30 -18.35 -3.49
C LEU A 775 2.94 -17.80 -2.23
N ARG A 776 2.11 -17.26 -1.34
CA ARG A 776 2.54 -16.69 -0.05
C ARG A 776 1.70 -17.29 1.07
N GLU A 777 2.34 -17.60 2.17
CA GLU A 777 1.70 -18.18 3.35
C GLU A 777 1.21 -17.09 4.30
N VAL A 778 0.06 -17.37 4.91
CA VAL A 778 -0.49 -16.53 5.97
C VAL A 778 -0.95 -17.44 7.11
N PHE A 779 -0.59 -17.08 8.33
CA PHE A 779 -1.01 -17.80 9.53
C PHE A 779 -1.72 -16.81 10.46
N ALA A 780 -2.87 -17.19 10.99
CA ALA A 780 -3.55 -16.34 11.95
C ALA A 780 -4.07 -17.14 13.13
N VAL A 781 -4.05 -16.49 14.30
CA VAL A 781 -4.66 -16.97 15.53
C VAL A 781 -5.51 -15.84 16.10
N ARG A 782 -6.74 -16.17 16.46
CA ARG A 782 -7.67 -15.24 17.10
C ARG A 782 -8.20 -15.83 18.38
N THR A 783 -8.22 -15.03 19.42
CA THR A 783 -8.67 -15.46 20.74
C THR A 783 -9.69 -14.47 21.29
N PHE A 784 -10.65 -14.99 22.04
CA PHE A 784 -11.62 -14.19 22.78
C PHE A 784 -11.85 -14.84 24.14
N TRP A 785 -11.58 -14.12 25.20
CA TRP A 785 -11.90 -14.49 26.56
C TRP A 785 -12.85 -13.45 27.14
N GLY A 786 -13.81 -13.87 27.97
CA GLY A 786 -14.71 -12.92 28.59
C GLY A 786 -15.51 -13.52 29.73
N LYS A 787 -16.02 -12.65 30.59
CA LYS A 787 -16.86 -12.99 31.72
C LYS A 787 -18.17 -12.18 31.64
N LEU A 788 -19.26 -12.74 32.14
CA LEU A 788 -20.52 -12.05 32.33
C LEU A 788 -20.90 -12.10 33.81
N GLY A 789 -21.04 -10.95 34.45
CA GLY A 789 -21.52 -10.85 35.82
C GLY A 789 -23.04 -11.04 35.94
N GLY A 790 -23.51 -11.56 37.05
CA GLY A 790 -24.93 -11.83 37.27
C GLY A 790 -25.84 -10.61 37.15
N SER A 791 -25.34 -9.41 37.48
CA SER A 791 -26.12 -8.17 37.34
C SER A 791 -26.46 -7.80 35.88
N ASN A 792 -25.67 -8.32 34.93
CA ASN A 792 -25.85 -8.07 33.48
C ASN A 792 -26.34 -9.34 32.74
N ASN A 793 -26.64 -10.41 33.47
CA ASN A 793 -27.15 -11.66 32.95
C ASN A 793 -28.68 -11.71 33.11
N PRO A 794 -29.48 -11.83 32.04
CA PRO A 794 -30.95 -11.95 32.13
C PRO A 794 -31.44 -13.15 32.94
N SER A 795 -30.64 -14.22 33.04
CA SER A 795 -31.00 -15.40 33.88
C SER A 795 -30.99 -15.08 35.37
N ASP A 796 -30.15 -14.14 35.81
CA ASP A 796 -30.04 -13.73 37.21
C ASP A 796 -30.81 -12.42 37.48
N ASN A 797 -31.10 -11.65 36.41
CA ASN A 797 -31.76 -10.36 36.46
C ASN A 797 -32.83 -10.24 35.36
N THR A 798 -34.02 -10.65 35.71
CA THR A 798 -35.17 -10.74 34.78
C THR A 798 -35.67 -9.37 34.26
N SER A 799 -35.22 -8.24 34.82
CA SER A 799 -35.53 -6.93 34.30
C SER A 799 -34.77 -6.59 33.02
N LEU A 800 -33.77 -7.36 32.62
CA LEU A 800 -33.00 -7.20 31.39
C LEU A 800 -33.66 -7.90 30.20
N LEU A 801 -33.27 -7.45 29.00
CA LEU A 801 -33.62 -8.13 27.75
C LEU A 801 -32.99 -9.52 27.70
N SER A 802 -33.78 -10.52 27.38
CA SER A 802 -33.33 -11.89 27.14
C SER A 802 -32.31 -11.93 26.01
N PHE A 803 -31.32 -12.81 26.15
CA PHE A 803 -30.33 -12.97 25.08
C PHE A 803 -30.97 -13.67 23.89
N PRO A 804 -30.71 -13.19 22.67
CA PRO A 804 -31.16 -13.88 21.48
C PRO A 804 -30.38 -15.19 21.27
N SER A 805 -31.00 -16.11 20.56
CA SER A 805 -30.36 -17.33 20.05
C SER A 805 -30.16 -17.19 18.54
N SER A 806 -29.12 -17.82 18.01
CA SER A 806 -28.88 -17.91 16.58
C SER A 806 -28.69 -19.37 16.18
N ASP A 807 -29.44 -19.85 15.22
CA ASP A 807 -29.38 -21.25 14.75
C ASP A 807 -29.57 -22.30 15.88
N GLY A 808 -30.39 -22.01 16.85
CA GLY A 808 -30.61 -22.88 18.02
C GLY A 808 -29.46 -22.83 19.05
N VAL A 809 -28.45 -21.96 18.85
CA VAL A 809 -27.34 -21.74 19.77
C VAL A 809 -27.63 -20.51 20.61
N GLY A 810 -27.78 -20.70 21.92
CA GLY A 810 -27.82 -19.62 22.90
C GLY A 810 -26.41 -19.16 23.29
N ARG A 811 -26.36 -18.21 24.23
CA ARG A 811 -25.10 -17.72 24.78
C ARG A 811 -24.27 -18.85 25.38
N THR A 812 -22.98 -18.88 25.01
CA THR A 812 -21.98 -19.80 25.58
C THR A 812 -21.05 -19.06 26.53
N ASP A 813 -20.68 -19.68 27.67
CA ASP A 813 -19.73 -19.10 28.62
C ASP A 813 -18.29 -19.33 28.18
N VAL A 814 -17.49 -18.25 28.17
CA VAL A 814 -16.05 -18.22 27.81
C VAL A 814 -15.14 -17.83 28.97
N SER A 815 -15.68 -17.83 30.20
CA SER A 815 -14.93 -17.38 31.38
C SER A 815 -13.84 -18.38 31.80
N LYS A 816 -14.10 -19.67 31.69
CA LYS A 816 -13.18 -20.74 32.05
C LYS A 816 -12.24 -21.11 30.90
N THR A 817 -12.73 -21.14 29.70
CA THR A 817 -11.97 -21.53 28.50
C THR A 817 -12.14 -20.44 27.47
N PRO A 818 -11.07 -19.78 27.02
CA PRO A 818 -11.16 -18.80 25.94
C PRO A 818 -11.59 -19.46 24.63
N TYR A 819 -12.31 -18.73 23.80
CA TYR A 819 -12.49 -19.11 22.41
C TYR A 819 -11.19 -18.90 21.64
N VAL A 820 -10.82 -19.89 20.86
CA VAL A 820 -9.62 -19.87 20.02
C VAL A 820 -9.95 -20.44 18.66
N GLU A 821 -9.59 -19.69 17.62
CA GLU A 821 -9.53 -20.18 16.24
C GLU A 821 -8.16 -19.91 15.64
N ALA A 822 -7.73 -20.79 14.76
CA ALA A 822 -6.50 -20.66 14.00
C ALA A 822 -6.76 -20.87 12.52
N SER A 823 -5.98 -20.20 11.67
CA SER A 823 -6.07 -20.40 10.23
C SER A 823 -4.71 -20.52 9.58
N VAL A 824 -4.67 -21.31 8.51
CA VAL A 824 -3.57 -21.35 7.56
C VAL A 824 -4.13 -20.94 6.21
N GLY A 825 -3.51 -19.94 5.61
CA GLY A 825 -3.92 -19.37 4.34
C GLY A 825 -2.82 -19.42 3.29
N ILE A 826 -3.26 -19.51 2.06
CA ILE A 826 -2.43 -19.33 0.88
C ILE A 826 -2.98 -18.12 0.12
N GLU A 827 -2.14 -17.12 -0.05
CA GLU A 827 -2.46 -15.96 -0.86
C GLU A 827 -1.66 -15.94 -2.16
N ASN A 828 -1.98 -14.96 -2.98
CA ASN A 828 -1.37 -14.75 -4.29
C ASN A 828 -1.81 -15.80 -5.34
N ILE A 829 -2.86 -16.52 -5.12
CA ILE A 829 -3.49 -17.38 -6.11
C ILE A 829 -4.02 -16.47 -7.22
N PHE A 830 -3.55 -16.67 -8.46
CA PHE A 830 -3.81 -15.78 -9.61
C PHE A 830 -3.50 -14.28 -9.32
N LYS A 831 -2.55 -13.99 -8.41
CA LYS A 831 -2.11 -12.64 -7.99
C LYS A 831 -3.16 -11.80 -7.24
N CYS A 832 -4.29 -12.35 -6.90
CA CYS A 832 -5.38 -11.59 -6.26
C CYS A 832 -6.22 -12.37 -5.26
N LEU A 833 -6.17 -13.70 -5.26
CA LEU A 833 -7.02 -14.51 -4.41
C LEU A 833 -6.22 -15.05 -3.21
N ARG A 834 -6.85 -15.01 -2.05
CA ARG A 834 -6.41 -15.65 -0.82
C ARG A 834 -7.47 -16.67 -0.39
N VAL A 835 -7.02 -17.83 0.05
CA VAL A 835 -7.85 -18.92 0.58
C VAL A 835 -7.30 -19.30 1.93
N ASP A 836 -8.10 -19.19 2.98
CA ASP A 836 -7.76 -19.61 4.34
C ASP A 836 -8.59 -20.82 4.72
N TYR A 837 -7.97 -21.81 5.33
CA TYR A 837 -8.66 -22.86 6.07
C TYR A 837 -8.56 -22.55 7.56
N VAL A 838 -9.71 -22.44 8.20
CA VAL A 838 -9.87 -22.01 9.59
C VAL A 838 -10.33 -23.19 10.44
N TRP A 839 -9.74 -23.37 11.60
CA TRP A 839 -10.14 -24.35 12.60
C TRP A 839 -10.61 -23.67 13.89
N ARG A 840 -11.74 -24.14 14.41
CA ARG A 840 -12.19 -23.83 15.76
C ARG A 840 -11.48 -24.77 16.72
N LEU A 841 -10.66 -24.27 17.62
CA LEU A 841 -9.81 -25.07 18.50
C LEU A 841 -10.50 -25.40 19.84
N THR A 842 -11.33 -24.50 20.34
CA THR A 842 -12.08 -24.64 21.61
C THR A 842 -13.59 -24.59 21.41
N HIS A 843 -14.36 -24.89 22.46
CA HIS A 843 -15.85 -24.89 22.45
C HIS A 843 -16.45 -25.79 21.36
N ARG A 844 -15.93 -27.01 21.25
CA ARG A 844 -16.36 -28.04 20.28
C ARG A 844 -17.27 -29.08 20.92
N TYR A 845 -18.35 -28.68 21.52
CA TYR A 845 -19.21 -29.61 22.23
C TYR A 845 -19.97 -30.56 21.26
N PRO A 846 -20.06 -31.87 21.54
CA PRO A 846 -20.88 -32.80 20.77
C PRO A 846 -22.34 -32.36 20.74
N GLY A 847 -22.97 -32.40 19.57
CA GLY A 847 -24.37 -31.97 19.39
C GLY A 847 -24.59 -30.47 19.34
N TYR A 848 -23.53 -29.64 19.48
CA TYR A 848 -23.65 -28.22 19.37
C TYR A 848 -23.54 -27.80 17.89
N PRO A 849 -24.49 -27.07 17.33
CA PRO A 849 -24.54 -26.76 15.89
C PRO A 849 -23.62 -25.63 15.51
N VAL A 850 -22.31 -25.82 15.76
CA VAL A 850 -21.25 -24.86 15.39
C VAL A 850 -20.29 -25.47 14.39
N ASP A 851 -19.79 -24.65 13.50
CA ASP A 851 -18.76 -25.08 12.55
C ASP A 851 -17.44 -25.35 13.29
N ARG A 852 -16.86 -26.53 13.04
CA ARG A 852 -15.56 -26.92 13.59
C ARG A 852 -14.39 -26.44 12.72
N SER A 853 -14.64 -26.29 11.45
CA SER A 853 -13.69 -25.74 10.47
C SER A 853 -14.41 -25.19 9.25
N GLY A 854 -13.70 -24.44 8.43
CA GLY A 854 -14.27 -23.91 7.20
C GLY A 854 -13.27 -23.15 6.33
N VAL A 855 -13.61 -22.99 5.06
CA VAL A 855 -12.83 -22.23 4.09
C VAL A 855 -13.33 -20.79 4.07
N ARG A 856 -12.39 -19.83 3.98
CA ARG A 856 -12.66 -18.41 3.78
C ARG A 856 -11.85 -17.89 2.62
N LEU A 857 -12.40 -16.96 1.90
CA LEU A 857 -11.84 -16.39 0.69
C LEU A 857 -11.59 -14.89 0.88
N ALA A 858 -10.54 -14.37 0.28
CA ALA A 858 -10.39 -12.92 0.13
C ALA A 858 -9.82 -12.61 -1.25
N VAL A 859 -10.25 -11.50 -1.81
CA VAL A 859 -9.51 -10.86 -2.90
C VAL A 859 -8.50 -9.94 -2.24
N HIS A 860 -7.23 -10.29 -2.28
CA HIS A 860 -6.13 -9.53 -1.70
C HIS A 860 -5.08 -9.27 -2.76
N VAL A 861 -4.99 -8.02 -3.19
CA VAL A 861 -4.04 -7.59 -4.22
C VAL A 861 -2.92 -6.83 -3.55
N THR A 862 -1.69 -7.38 -3.63
CA THR A 862 -0.47 -6.78 -3.09
C THR A 862 0.61 -6.77 -4.16
N PHE A 863 1.55 -5.83 -4.04
CA PHE A 863 2.76 -5.83 -4.86
C PHE A 863 3.71 -6.95 -4.51
#